data_235a7c425da3166ea77333599756fc70
#
_entry.id   235a7c425da3166ea77333599756fc70
#
_cell.length_a   1.000
_cell.length_b   1.000
_cell.length_c   1.000
_cell.angle_alpha   90.00
_cell.angle_beta   90.00
_cell.angle_gamma   90.00
#
_symmetry.space_group_name_H-M   'P 1'
#
loop_
_entity.id
_entity.type
_entity.pdbx_description
1 polymer ?
#
loop_
_entity_poly.entity_id
_entity_poly.type
_entity_poly.pdbx_seq_one_letter_code
_entity_poly.pdbx_strand_id
1 'polypeptide(L)'
;MSDNFYDDDEREDEIEDVTDESDENDDREITVEGMTKATDLSNESNVYIEDEIKSAYLDYSMSVIVSRALPDVRDGLKPVHRRILFAMNDMGMTHKAPFKKSARIVGDVLGKYHPHGDSAVYGAMVRMAQDFNMRYELVDGHGNFGSVDGDEAAAMRYTEARMAKITDELLADINKDTIDYRKNFDESLDEPTVLPAKLPNLLLNGATGIAVGMATNIPPHNLNEVCDGIIAMVDNPEITIDELMTHIKGPDFPTGAIINGRQGIIDAYKTGRGKIKVAAKIDVETSKTGKESIIVSELPYQVNKARLIEKIADLVRQKKLTGISDLRDESDREGIRVVIELKKGEESELVLNSLYKYTDLQNTFGVIMLALVDNTPKVLNLKQILENYLKHRYTVITRRVQFELNKAEARAHILEGFRIALDNIDEVIRIIRASRDANIAREELMKSFGFTEIQARAILDMRLQRLTGLERDKIDQEYNELMLLIADLKAILADDARKYQIIKEETMKLKEDFGDKRRTEIRKQRVEIGIEDLIKDEDVVVTLTEKGYVKRMAIDTYHSQKRGGVGVNATNTVEDDVIKDMYIAKNLDTLLIFTTKGKVFSMKVYEIPESGKQARGKLIGNLIKLSNDEKVSTVIKVREFEENRKLFFITRDGKVKKTDLTLFANINKTGIRALTLNGEDELTYIGLTSGNHKNEIFIATRNGVAIRFSEEDVRSMGRTAAGVKGIDLRKDDIVVAAAIIDPAIGEEEFNKLSVLTVTEEGYGKRTKLGEYRVQSRGGKGIINLKMNEKTGKIVDVKIVDNETEVMLITSEGTLIRTRVNSISVIGRSTSGVRIMKVRNNEKVASTVKITSESELEENSK
;
A
#
# COMPACT_ATOMS: atom_id res chain seq x y z
N MET A 1 -11.38 45.27 36.23
CA MET A 1 -11.32 46.47 35.41
C MET A 1 -11.25 45.97 34.00
N SER A 2 -12.36 45.85 33.50
CA SER A 2 -13.09 46.44 32.31
C SER A 2 -12.57 45.83 31.01
N ASP A 3 -13.29 44.95 30.43
CA ASP A 3 -14.52 45.15 29.55
C ASP A 3 -14.15 45.58 28.12
N ASN A 4 -14.42 44.83 27.14
CA ASN A 4 -15.54 44.80 26.22
C ASN A 4 -15.14 44.06 24.93
N PHE A 5 -15.88 43.02 24.55
CA PHE A 5 -16.91 42.90 23.51
C PHE A 5 -16.43 43.16 22.09
N TYR A 6 -16.56 42.13 21.24
CA TYR A 6 -17.51 42.14 20.14
C TYR A 6 -17.75 40.68 19.66
N ASP A 7 -19.03 40.39 19.65
CA ASP A 7 -19.73 39.24 19.12
C ASP A 7 -19.92 39.26 17.61
N ASP A 8 -20.27 38.11 17.10
CA ASP A 8 -21.14 37.78 15.93
C ASP A 8 -20.59 37.98 14.52
N ASP A 9 -20.68 36.99 13.67
CA ASP A 9 -21.85 36.53 12.99
C ASP A 9 -21.56 35.24 12.17
N GLU A 10 -22.30 34.20 12.48
CA GLU A 10 -22.53 33.03 11.62
C GLU A 10 -23.35 33.46 10.39
N ARG A 11 -22.97 33.04 9.20
CA ARG A 11 -23.89 32.92 8.05
C ARG A 11 -23.68 31.59 7.36
N GLU A 12 -24.62 30.73 7.60
CA GLU A 12 -24.94 29.59 6.75
C GLU A 12 -25.47 30.13 5.41
N ASP A 13 -24.84 29.72 4.30
CA ASP A 13 -25.41 29.88 2.97
C ASP A 13 -26.11 28.58 2.57
N GLU A 14 -27.42 28.58 2.66
CA GLU A 14 -28.32 27.60 2.07
C GLU A 14 -28.25 27.68 0.54
N ILE A 15 -28.05 26.53 -0.10
CA ILE A 15 -28.23 26.37 -1.55
C ILE A 15 -29.67 25.93 -1.78
N GLU A 16 -30.49 26.82 -2.30
CA GLU A 16 -31.81 26.52 -2.84
C GLU A 16 -31.74 25.95 -4.27
N ASP A 17 -32.30 24.75 -4.40
CA ASP A 17 -32.70 24.15 -5.68
C ASP A 17 -33.79 25.00 -6.35
N VAL A 18 -33.58 25.39 -7.60
CA VAL A 18 -34.64 25.96 -8.44
C VAL A 18 -34.94 25.00 -9.59
N THR A 19 -36.08 24.39 -9.49
CA THR A 19 -36.72 23.59 -10.55
C THR A 19 -37.33 24.50 -11.63
N ASP A 20 -37.29 23.99 -12.86
CA ASP A 20 -37.99 24.48 -14.08
C ASP A 20 -39.44 24.90 -13.86
N GLU A 21 -39.76 26.06 -14.43
CA GLU A 21 -41.10 26.26 -15.04
C GLU A 21 -41.00 27.22 -16.24
N SER A 22 -41.54 26.73 -17.35
CA SER A 22 -41.79 27.42 -18.61
C SER A 22 -42.81 28.55 -18.46
N ASP A 23 -42.59 29.72 -19.12
CA ASP A 23 -43.70 30.36 -19.85
C ASP A 23 -43.23 31.47 -20.79
N GLU A 24 -43.71 31.33 -21.99
CA GLU A 24 -44.13 32.23 -23.06
C GLU A 24 -43.69 33.75 -23.12
N ASN A 25 -43.16 34.09 -24.29
CA ASN A 25 -43.36 35.30 -25.08
C ASN A 25 -43.58 36.63 -24.38
N ASP A 26 -42.61 37.52 -24.51
CA ASP A 26 -42.90 38.94 -24.70
C ASP A 26 -41.86 39.59 -25.65
N ASP A 27 -42.27 39.73 -26.91
CA ASP A 27 -41.60 40.56 -27.92
C ASP A 27 -41.67 42.03 -27.50
N ARG A 28 -40.56 42.57 -27.03
CA ARG A 28 -40.33 44.02 -26.95
C ARG A 28 -39.09 44.41 -27.74
N GLU A 29 -39.33 44.96 -28.96
CA GLU A 29 -38.34 45.74 -29.70
C GLU A 29 -37.82 46.89 -28.81
N ILE A 30 -36.55 46.77 -28.41
CA ILE A 30 -35.80 47.91 -27.86
C ILE A 30 -35.07 48.56 -29.02
N THR A 31 -35.66 49.63 -29.58
CA THR A 31 -34.98 50.54 -30.46
C THR A 31 -33.97 51.35 -29.66
N VAL A 32 -32.68 51.10 -29.88
CA VAL A 32 -31.59 51.93 -29.42
C VAL A 32 -31.19 52.87 -30.57
N GLU A 33 -31.68 54.09 -30.56
CA GLU A 33 -31.12 55.21 -31.34
C GLU A 33 -29.79 55.61 -30.70
N GLY A 34 -28.71 55.45 -31.43
CA GLY A 34 -27.36 55.87 -30.99
C GLY A 34 -26.27 55.25 -31.87
N MET A 35 -26.42 55.43 -33.20
CA MET A 35 -25.36 54.94 -34.10
C MET A 35 -24.12 55.82 -34.00
N THR A 36 -23.07 55.31 -33.38
CA THR A 36 -21.70 55.67 -33.68
C THR A 36 -21.28 54.98 -34.98
N LYS A 37 -20.59 55.78 -35.82
CA LYS A 37 -20.13 55.47 -37.19
C LYS A 37 -19.60 54.06 -37.30
N ALA A 38 -20.08 53.29 -38.28
CA ALA A 38 -19.53 52.04 -38.74
C ALA A 38 -18.05 52.22 -39.08
N THR A 39 -17.18 51.62 -38.28
CA THR A 39 -15.80 51.30 -38.65
C THR A 39 -15.84 50.14 -39.65
N ASP A 40 -15.09 50.30 -40.71
CA ASP A 40 -14.96 49.37 -41.84
C ASP A 40 -14.57 47.97 -41.35
N LEU A 41 -15.50 47.01 -41.27
CA LEU A 41 -15.37 45.65 -40.81
C LEU A 41 -14.88 44.67 -41.89
N SER A 42 -14.19 45.20 -42.92
CA SER A 42 -13.74 44.40 -44.07
C SER A 42 -12.58 43.45 -43.77
N ASN A 43 -12.13 43.35 -42.55
CA ASN A 43 -11.02 42.44 -42.11
C ASN A 43 -11.37 41.48 -40.97
N GLU A 44 -12.63 41.27 -40.65
CA GLU A 44 -13.02 40.25 -39.68
C GLU A 44 -13.03 38.87 -40.36
N SER A 45 -12.08 38.04 -40.03
CA SER A 45 -12.14 36.63 -40.37
C SER A 45 -13.01 35.91 -39.33
N ASN A 46 -14.11 35.31 -39.75
CA ASN A 46 -14.93 34.46 -38.90
C ASN A 46 -14.12 33.21 -38.51
N VAL A 47 -13.71 33.13 -37.21
CA VAL A 47 -13.07 31.94 -36.65
C VAL A 47 -14.12 31.15 -35.87
N TYR A 48 -14.27 29.88 -36.17
CA TYR A 48 -15.14 29.00 -35.37
C TYR A 48 -14.55 28.82 -33.99
N ILE A 49 -15.36 28.94 -32.95
CA ILE A 49 -14.91 28.84 -31.53
C ILE A 49 -14.31 27.48 -31.24
N GLU A 50 -14.80 26.42 -31.90
CA GLU A 50 -14.26 25.07 -31.76
C GLU A 50 -12.82 24.98 -32.27
N ASP A 51 -12.50 25.60 -33.38
CA ASP A 51 -11.15 25.60 -33.98
C ASP A 51 -10.18 26.42 -33.12
N GLU A 52 -10.63 27.57 -32.62
CA GLU A 52 -9.82 28.44 -31.74
C GLU A 52 -9.53 27.73 -30.41
N ILE A 53 -10.55 27.16 -29.74
CA ILE A 53 -10.36 26.41 -28.51
C ILE A 53 -9.43 25.20 -28.75
N LYS A 54 -9.58 24.49 -29.87
CA LYS A 54 -8.73 23.36 -30.20
C LYS A 54 -7.27 23.76 -30.39
N SER A 55 -7.03 24.83 -31.14
CA SER A 55 -5.67 25.36 -31.35
C SER A 55 -5.06 25.86 -30.06
N ALA A 56 -5.76 26.68 -29.28
CA ALA A 56 -5.30 27.21 -28.00
C ALA A 56 -5.03 26.07 -26.97
N TYR A 57 -5.87 25.01 -26.94
CA TYR A 57 -5.68 23.87 -26.06
C TYR A 57 -4.48 23.02 -26.46
N LEU A 58 -4.22 22.85 -27.76
CA LEU A 58 -3.02 22.16 -28.25
C LEU A 58 -1.76 22.92 -27.86
N ASP A 59 -1.72 24.24 -28.08
CA ASP A 59 -0.58 25.09 -27.75
C ASP A 59 -0.31 25.11 -26.25
N TYR A 60 -1.37 25.24 -25.44
CA TYR A 60 -1.28 25.11 -23.98
C TYR A 60 -0.74 23.73 -23.55
N SER A 61 -1.29 22.65 -24.14
CA SER A 61 -0.88 21.28 -23.82
C SER A 61 0.58 21.05 -24.17
N MET A 62 1.03 21.48 -25.34
CA MET A 62 2.43 21.40 -25.75
C MET A 62 3.34 22.18 -24.82
N SER A 63 2.95 23.41 -24.47
CA SER A 63 3.70 24.24 -23.52
C SER A 63 3.84 23.57 -22.15
N VAL A 64 2.74 23.00 -21.61
CA VAL A 64 2.76 22.30 -20.32
C VAL A 64 3.63 21.05 -20.36
N ILE A 65 3.58 20.28 -21.46
CA ILE A 65 4.36 19.05 -21.62
C ILE A 65 5.85 19.37 -21.75
N VAL A 66 6.23 20.23 -22.73
CA VAL A 66 7.65 20.43 -23.10
C VAL A 66 8.32 21.48 -22.22
N SER A 67 7.59 22.53 -21.81
CA SER A 67 8.20 23.72 -21.17
C SER A 67 7.90 23.85 -19.67
N ARG A 68 7.21 22.90 -19.03
CA ARG A 68 6.83 23.04 -17.61
C ARG A 68 6.92 21.77 -16.79
N ALA A 69 6.18 20.69 -17.15
CA ALA A 69 5.89 19.59 -16.24
C ALA A 69 6.91 18.46 -16.30
N LEU A 70 7.47 18.16 -17.47
CA LEU A 70 8.32 17.00 -17.67
C LEU A 70 9.82 17.34 -17.63
N PRO A 71 10.66 16.44 -17.07
CA PRO A 71 12.10 16.59 -17.09
C PRO A 71 12.68 16.17 -18.44
N ASP A 72 13.80 16.78 -18.85
CA ASP A 72 14.62 16.27 -19.95
C ASP A 72 15.40 15.03 -19.50
N VAL A 73 15.47 13.99 -20.33
CA VAL A 73 16.15 12.73 -19.97
C VAL A 73 17.63 12.91 -19.74
N ARG A 74 18.25 13.91 -20.37
CA ARG A 74 19.70 14.16 -20.37
C ARG A 74 20.20 14.75 -19.05
N ASP A 75 19.51 15.77 -18.52
CA ASP A 75 19.93 16.47 -17.28
C ASP A 75 18.94 16.25 -16.10
N GLY A 76 17.79 15.60 -16.35
CA GLY A 76 16.79 15.31 -15.32
C GLY A 76 16.08 16.52 -14.75
N LEU A 77 16.19 17.68 -15.40
CA LEU A 77 15.66 18.94 -14.91
C LEU A 77 14.42 19.40 -15.70
N LYS A 78 13.49 19.98 -14.97
CA LYS A 78 12.43 20.81 -15.60
C LYS A 78 13.01 22.18 -15.94
N PRO A 79 12.39 22.93 -16.87
CA PRO A 79 12.90 24.25 -17.25
C PRO A 79 13.12 25.20 -16.08
N VAL A 80 12.22 25.24 -15.10
CA VAL A 80 12.36 26.11 -13.92
C VAL A 80 13.61 25.78 -13.10
N HIS A 81 13.89 24.49 -12.86
CA HIS A 81 15.08 24.05 -12.11
C HIS A 81 16.36 24.40 -12.86
N ARG A 82 16.39 24.17 -14.18
CA ARG A 82 17.53 24.49 -15.04
C ARG A 82 17.82 25.98 -15.03
N ARG A 83 16.79 26.81 -15.13
CA ARG A 83 16.91 28.27 -15.09
C ARG A 83 17.41 28.79 -13.75
N ILE A 84 16.96 28.21 -12.64
CA ILE A 84 17.45 28.56 -11.30
C ILE A 84 18.94 28.26 -11.17
N LEU A 85 19.38 27.04 -11.50
CA LEU A 85 20.79 26.64 -11.39
C LEU A 85 21.66 27.43 -12.34
N PHE A 86 21.19 27.72 -13.56
CA PHE A 86 21.91 28.54 -14.51
C PHE A 86 22.08 30.00 -14.03
N ALA A 87 21.02 30.62 -13.52
CA ALA A 87 21.08 31.97 -12.93
C ALA A 87 22.02 32.03 -11.72
N MET A 88 21.99 31.01 -10.85
CA MET A 88 22.92 30.92 -9.71
C MET A 88 24.38 30.84 -10.18
N ASN A 89 24.65 30.07 -11.26
CA ASN A 89 25.96 29.99 -11.88
C ASN A 89 26.40 31.32 -12.50
N ASP A 90 25.51 32.00 -13.23
CA ASP A 90 25.76 33.31 -13.83
C ASP A 90 26.11 34.36 -12.77
N MET A 91 25.43 34.32 -11.62
CA MET A 91 25.74 35.14 -10.46
C MET A 91 27.02 34.73 -9.68
N GLY A 92 27.72 33.68 -10.09
CA GLY A 92 28.91 33.15 -9.43
C GLY A 92 28.64 32.56 -8.05
N MET A 93 27.43 32.01 -7.81
CA MET A 93 27.00 31.44 -6.53
C MET A 93 27.39 29.97 -6.39
N THR A 94 28.67 29.65 -6.61
CA THR A 94 29.19 28.29 -6.39
C THR A 94 29.15 27.87 -4.93
N HIS A 95 29.34 26.60 -4.63
CA HIS A 95 29.38 26.07 -3.26
C HIS A 95 30.42 26.76 -2.35
N LYS A 96 31.43 27.40 -2.91
CA LYS A 96 32.48 28.16 -2.18
C LYS A 96 32.13 29.62 -1.96
N ALA A 97 31.10 30.12 -2.66
CA ALA A 97 30.67 31.50 -2.54
C ALA A 97 29.87 31.72 -1.22
N PRO A 98 29.82 32.96 -0.72
CA PRO A 98 28.96 33.29 0.40
C PRO A 98 27.49 33.14 0.02
N PHE A 99 26.65 32.78 1.00
CA PHE A 99 25.20 32.75 0.83
C PHE A 99 24.67 34.11 0.40
N LYS A 100 23.64 34.12 -0.44
CA LYS A 100 22.89 35.31 -0.83
C LYS A 100 21.40 35.11 -0.52
N LYS A 101 20.68 36.22 -0.28
CA LYS A 101 19.24 36.18 -0.04
C LYS A 101 18.52 35.50 -1.19
N SER A 102 17.61 34.57 -0.86
CA SER A 102 16.79 33.84 -1.84
C SER A 102 16.01 34.77 -2.76
N ALA A 103 15.52 35.91 -2.23
CA ALA A 103 14.82 36.93 -3.01
C ALA A 103 15.65 37.47 -4.18
N ARG A 104 16.99 37.55 -4.03
CA ARG A 104 17.88 38.00 -5.11
C ARG A 104 17.96 36.96 -6.24
N ILE A 105 18.04 35.69 -5.88
CA ILE A 105 18.06 34.59 -6.86
C ILE A 105 16.77 34.56 -7.63
N VAL A 106 15.62 34.58 -6.90
CA VAL A 106 14.28 34.58 -7.50
C VAL A 106 14.10 35.76 -8.42
N GLY A 107 14.48 36.96 -7.99
CA GLY A 107 14.39 38.17 -8.81
C GLY A 107 15.22 38.09 -10.11
N ASP A 108 16.44 37.55 -10.06
CA ASP A 108 17.30 37.38 -11.23
C ASP A 108 16.71 36.36 -12.23
N VAL A 109 16.17 35.23 -11.70
CA VAL A 109 15.51 34.20 -12.53
C VAL A 109 14.28 34.77 -13.22
N LEU A 110 13.42 35.52 -12.50
CA LEU A 110 12.21 36.13 -13.05
C LEU A 110 12.53 37.18 -14.12
N GLY A 111 13.48 38.03 -13.84
CA GLY A 111 13.83 39.13 -14.77
C GLY A 111 14.53 38.66 -16.03
N LYS A 112 15.25 37.51 -15.98
CA LYS A 112 16.10 37.09 -17.11
C LYS A 112 15.53 35.89 -17.87
N TYR A 113 14.91 34.92 -17.18
CA TYR A 113 14.70 33.60 -17.79
C TYR A 113 13.27 33.04 -17.61
N HIS A 114 12.55 33.36 -16.54
CA HIS A 114 11.30 32.66 -16.20
C HIS A 114 10.14 33.61 -15.88
N PRO A 115 9.32 34.05 -16.89
CA PRO A 115 8.27 35.09 -16.77
C PRO A 115 7.00 34.52 -16.12
N HIS A 116 7.10 34.00 -14.87
CA HIS A 116 5.99 33.43 -14.10
C HIS A 116 6.05 33.93 -12.66
N GLY A 117 5.10 33.53 -11.81
CA GLY A 117 5.03 33.99 -10.42
C GLY A 117 6.29 33.64 -9.59
N ASP A 118 6.67 34.56 -8.70
CA ASP A 118 7.82 34.43 -7.78
C ASP A 118 7.70 33.23 -6.84
N SER A 119 6.49 32.95 -6.37
CA SER A 119 6.19 31.78 -5.52
C SER A 119 6.50 30.44 -6.19
N ALA A 120 6.30 30.34 -7.52
CA ALA A 120 6.63 29.12 -8.28
C ALA A 120 8.15 28.91 -8.35
N VAL A 121 8.92 29.96 -8.62
CA VAL A 121 10.38 29.93 -8.65
C VAL A 121 10.97 29.65 -7.28
N TYR A 122 10.49 30.35 -6.25
CA TYR A 122 10.94 30.15 -4.88
C TYR A 122 10.61 28.74 -4.39
N GLY A 123 9.38 28.24 -4.60
CA GLY A 123 8.98 26.90 -4.23
C GLY A 123 9.80 25.80 -4.93
N ALA A 124 10.19 26.00 -6.19
CA ALA A 124 11.09 25.09 -6.89
C ALA A 124 12.50 25.09 -6.29
N MET A 125 13.03 26.28 -5.94
CA MET A 125 14.32 26.41 -5.29
C MET A 125 14.33 25.77 -3.88
N VAL A 126 13.25 26.02 -3.09
CA VAL A 126 13.07 25.43 -1.76
C VAL A 126 13.13 23.90 -1.82
N ARG A 127 12.42 23.29 -2.78
CA ARG A 127 12.42 21.82 -2.94
C ARG A 127 13.81 21.27 -3.25
N MET A 128 14.64 22.00 -4.00
CA MET A 128 16.00 21.60 -4.30
C MET A 128 16.96 21.68 -3.09
N ALA A 129 16.54 22.36 -2.00
CA ALA A 129 17.31 22.51 -0.76
C ALA A 129 16.76 21.64 0.40
N GLN A 130 15.72 20.81 0.16
CA GLN A 130 15.11 19.98 1.19
C GLN A 130 15.72 18.56 1.15
N ASP A 131 16.36 18.11 2.22
CA ASP A 131 17.00 16.80 2.38
C ASP A 131 16.01 15.63 2.40
N PHE A 132 14.74 15.91 2.74
CA PHE A 132 13.65 14.94 2.70
C PHE A 132 12.95 14.84 1.35
N ASN A 133 13.20 15.78 0.41
CA ASN A 133 12.68 15.76 -0.96
C ASN A 133 13.72 15.31 -1.98
N MET A 134 14.98 15.74 -1.80
CA MET A 134 16.08 15.47 -2.72
C MET A 134 16.99 14.39 -2.13
N ARG A 135 17.30 13.36 -2.90
CA ARG A 135 18.26 12.36 -2.46
C ARG A 135 19.68 12.93 -2.42
N TYR A 136 19.95 13.86 -3.35
CA TYR A 136 21.16 14.69 -3.42
C TYR A 136 20.72 16.13 -3.64
N GLU A 137 20.83 16.95 -2.64
CA GLU A 137 20.44 18.37 -2.68
C GLU A 137 21.22 19.13 -3.75
N LEU A 138 20.52 19.96 -4.52
CA LEU A 138 21.14 20.81 -5.56
C LEU A 138 21.37 22.25 -5.08
N VAL A 139 20.67 22.67 -4.04
CA VAL A 139 20.78 23.98 -3.43
C VAL A 139 21.16 23.80 -1.96
N ASP A 140 22.17 24.51 -1.50
CA ASP A 140 22.56 24.61 -0.11
C ASP A 140 21.80 25.79 0.51
N GLY A 141 20.83 25.50 1.39
CA GLY A 141 19.94 26.46 2.00
C GLY A 141 20.34 26.83 3.42
N HIS A 142 20.29 28.14 3.77
CA HIS A 142 20.50 28.64 5.11
C HIS A 142 19.25 29.37 5.62
N GLY A 143 18.68 28.88 6.71
CA GLY A 143 17.43 29.33 7.29
C GLY A 143 16.36 28.23 7.31
N ASN A 144 15.09 28.62 7.41
CA ASN A 144 13.98 27.67 7.38
C ASN A 144 13.50 27.41 5.95
N PHE A 145 13.76 26.22 5.45
CA PHE A 145 13.30 25.72 4.14
C PHE A 145 12.14 24.73 4.26
N GLY A 146 11.39 24.74 5.36
CA GLY A 146 10.29 23.83 5.61
C GLY A 146 10.70 22.58 6.36
N SER A 147 9.75 21.71 6.68
CA SER A 147 9.98 20.48 7.43
C SER A 147 9.18 19.29 6.89
N VAL A 148 9.48 18.08 7.37
CA VAL A 148 8.71 16.84 7.09
C VAL A 148 7.28 16.93 7.66
N ASP A 149 7.03 17.83 8.60
CA ASP A 149 5.71 18.13 9.17
C ASP A 149 4.81 18.92 8.25
N GLY A 150 5.39 19.39 7.11
CA GLY A 150 4.67 20.19 6.13
C GLY A 150 4.67 21.67 6.42
N ASP A 151 5.52 22.12 7.35
CA ASP A 151 5.75 23.53 7.53
C ASP A 151 6.30 24.15 6.26
N GLU A 152 5.77 25.29 5.88
CA GLU A 152 6.25 26.04 4.74
C GLU A 152 7.61 26.67 4.99
N ALA A 153 8.38 26.87 3.91
CA ALA A 153 9.61 27.64 4.02
C ALA A 153 9.32 29.09 4.45
N ALA A 154 10.24 29.68 5.21
CA ALA A 154 10.16 31.11 5.52
C ALA A 154 10.19 31.95 4.25
N ALA A 155 9.60 33.14 4.27
CA ALA A 155 9.58 34.03 3.11
C ALA A 155 11.00 34.28 2.56
N MET A 156 11.15 34.37 1.24
CA MET A 156 12.43 34.45 0.51
C MET A 156 13.37 35.59 0.94
N ARG A 157 12.82 36.60 1.65
CA ARG A 157 13.61 37.72 2.25
C ARG A 157 14.38 37.29 3.49
N TYR A 158 13.99 36.19 4.16
CA TYR A 158 14.65 35.69 5.38
C TYR A 158 15.63 34.57 5.09
N THR A 159 15.38 33.74 4.07
CA THR A 159 16.24 32.64 3.68
C THR A 159 17.41 33.07 2.80
N GLU A 160 18.48 32.31 2.85
CA GLU A 160 19.66 32.48 2.02
C GLU A 160 20.01 31.16 1.33
N ALA A 161 20.61 31.22 0.17
CA ALA A 161 20.97 30.02 -0.60
C ALA A 161 22.25 30.22 -1.40
N ARG A 162 22.85 29.10 -1.77
CA ARG A 162 23.94 28.97 -2.78
C ARG A 162 23.83 27.58 -3.44
N MET A 163 24.61 27.33 -4.47
CA MET A 163 24.64 25.98 -5.06
C MET A 163 25.30 24.98 -4.09
N ALA A 164 24.75 23.76 -4.04
CA ALA A 164 25.40 22.65 -3.36
C ALA A 164 26.65 22.18 -4.13
N LYS A 165 27.59 21.53 -3.46
CA LYS A 165 28.85 21.06 -4.08
C LYS A 165 28.60 20.14 -5.28
N ILE A 166 27.63 19.25 -5.20
CA ILE A 166 27.30 18.30 -6.26
C ILE A 166 26.75 18.98 -7.52
N THR A 167 26.15 20.17 -7.37
CA THR A 167 25.56 20.94 -8.48
C THR A 167 26.62 21.45 -9.45
N ASP A 168 27.86 21.67 -8.99
CA ASP A 168 28.98 22.05 -9.86
C ASP A 168 29.17 20.99 -10.96
N GLU A 169 28.91 19.72 -10.71
CA GLU A 169 29.01 18.63 -11.69
C GLU A 169 27.89 18.64 -12.75
N LEU A 170 26.73 19.27 -12.49
CA LEU A 170 25.71 19.51 -13.51
C LEU A 170 26.09 20.61 -14.50
N LEU A 171 26.81 21.61 -14.01
CA LEU A 171 27.22 22.81 -14.77
C LEU A 171 28.64 22.72 -15.31
N ALA A 172 29.37 21.65 -14.97
CA ALA A 172 30.77 21.48 -15.41
C ALA A 172 30.89 21.61 -16.91
N ASP A 173 31.89 22.42 -17.33
CA ASP A 173 32.18 22.68 -18.74
C ASP A 173 31.10 23.47 -19.54
N ILE A 174 30.13 24.10 -18.90
CA ILE A 174 29.05 24.88 -19.56
C ILE A 174 29.63 26.03 -20.46
N ASN A 175 30.81 26.57 -20.09
CA ASN A 175 31.48 27.65 -20.82
C ASN A 175 32.38 27.14 -21.96
N LYS A 176 32.32 25.84 -22.31
CA LYS A 176 33.16 25.24 -23.35
C LYS A 176 32.40 24.80 -24.59
N ASP A 177 31.33 25.50 -24.91
CA ASP A 177 30.45 25.20 -26.06
C ASP A 177 29.94 23.74 -26.08
N THR A 178 29.65 23.19 -24.91
CA THR A 178 29.25 21.77 -24.73
C THR A 178 27.80 21.50 -25.01
N ILE A 179 26.95 22.53 -24.98
CA ILE A 179 25.49 22.47 -25.11
C ILE A 179 24.98 23.54 -26.05
N ASP A 180 23.71 23.40 -26.46
CA ASP A 180 23.01 24.38 -27.27
C ASP A 180 22.30 25.40 -26.42
N TYR A 181 22.25 26.63 -26.87
CA TYR A 181 21.53 27.74 -26.27
C TYR A 181 20.32 28.13 -27.13
N ARG A 182 19.33 28.71 -26.50
CA ARG A 182 18.16 29.34 -27.17
C ARG A 182 17.93 30.72 -26.58
N LYS A 183 17.19 31.55 -27.29
CA LYS A 183 16.77 32.84 -26.77
C LYS A 183 15.81 32.66 -25.58
N ASN A 184 15.92 33.55 -24.59
CA ASN A 184 14.97 33.67 -23.49
C ASN A 184 13.62 34.20 -23.99
N PHE A 185 12.68 34.47 -23.06
CA PHE A 185 11.30 34.89 -23.41
C PHE A 185 11.20 36.24 -24.09
N ASP A 186 12.15 37.16 -23.90
CA ASP A 186 12.19 38.51 -24.51
C ASP A 186 13.32 38.65 -25.57
N GLU A 187 13.95 37.54 -25.92
CA GLU A 187 15.06 37.43 -26.90
C GLU A 187 16.33 38.23 -26.56
N SER A 188 16.39 38.85 -25.37
CA SER A 188 17.52 39.66 -24.93
C SER A 188 18.75 38.87 -24.51
N LEU A 189 18.54 37.67 -24.00
CA LEU A 189 19.59 36.78 -23.46
C LEU A 189 19.49 35.36 -24.02
N ASP A 190 20.55 34.61 -23.85
CA ASP A 190 20.59 33.20 -24.20
C ASP A 190 20.45 32.36 -22.94
N GLU A 191 19.61 31.31 -23.01
CA GLU A 191 19.47 30.29 -21.96
C GLU A 191 19.83 28.90 -22.46
N PRO A 192 20.40 28.01 -21.63
CA PRO A 192 20.74 26.66 -22.04
C PRO A 192 19.49 25.80 -22.27
N THR A 193 19.49 25.06 -23.37
CA THR A 193 18.42 24.09 -23.66
C THR A 193 18.47 22.88 -22.71
N VAL A 194 19.68 22.49 -22.29
CA VAL A 194 20.02 21.40 -21.39
C VAL A 194 21.34 21.72 -20.68
N LEU A 195 21.59 21.18 -19.49
CA LEU A 195 22.91 21.32 -18.85
C LEU A 195 23.88 20.24 -19.33
N PRO A 196 25.20 20.46 -19.21
CA PRO A 196 26.22 19.44 -19.55
C PRO A 196 26.05 18.14 -18.75
N ALA A 197 25.51 18.22 -17.53
CA ALA A 197 25.02 17.13 -16.71
C ALA A 197 25.99 15.95 -16.57
N LYS A 198 27.17 16.19 -15.99
CA LYS A 198 28.06 15.11 -15.62
C LYS A 198 27.44 14.19 -14.57
N LEU A 199 26.54 14.73 -13.75
CA LEU A 199 25.75 14.00 -12.79
C LEU A 199 24.52 13.38 -13.46
N PRO A 200 24.21 12.06 -13.31
CA PRO A 200 23.02 11.40 -13.87
C PRO A 200 21.76 11.75 -13.05
N ASN A 201 21.42 13.04 -12.98
CA ASN A 201 20.46 13.61 -12.05
C ASN A 201 19.04 13.03 -12.16
N LEU A 202 18.58 12.65 -13.37
CA LEU A 202 17.23 12.09 -13.54
C LEU A 202 17.00 10.85 -12.67
N LEU A 203 17.98 9.96 -12.59
CA LEU A 203 17.88 8.77 -11.72
C LEU A 203 18.21 9.10 -10.28
N LEU A 204 19.19 9.98 -10.03
CA LEU A 204 19.64 10.27 -8.66
C LEU A 204 18.57 10.95 -7.82
N ASN A 205 17.93 11.97 -8.36
CA ASN A 205 16.91 12.74 -7.64
C ASN A 205 15.48 12.42 -8.07
N GLY A 206 15.33 11.67 -9.17
CA GLY A 206 14.00 11.41 -9.74
C GLY A 206 13.34 12.67 -10.27
N ALA A 207 12.07 12.56 -10.63
CA ALA A 207 11.23 13.68 -11.01
C ALA A 207 9.74 13.35 -10.85
N THR A 208 8.94 14.31 -10.38
CA THR A 208 7.49 14.19 -10.33
C THR A 208 6.85 15.33 -11.09
N GLY A 209 5.78 15.08 -11.85
CA GLY A 209 5.11 16.13 -12.61
C GLY A 209 3.81 15.66 -13.24
N ILE A 210 2.86 16.58 -13.32
CA ILE A 210 1.55 16.35 -13.95
C ILE A 210 1.45 17.26 -15.16
N ALA A 211 1.32 16.67 -16.33
CA ALA A 211 1.10 17.34 -17.60
C ALA A 211 -0.33 17.06 -18.13
N VAL A 212 -0.66 17.62 -19.27
CA VAL A 212 -1.95 17.34 -19.91
C VAL A 212 -1.95 15.92 -20.46
N GLY A 213 -2.85 15.07 -19.97
CA GLY A 213 -3.01 13.69 -20.43
C GLY A 213 -1.92 12.71 -19.99
N MET A 214 -0.89 13.17 -19.24
CA MET A 214 0.21 12.32 -18.80
C MET A 214 0.85 12.82 -17.50
N ALA A 215 1.52 11.91 -16.78
CA ALA A 215 2.26 12.26 -15.58
C ALA A 215 3.61 11.53 -15.56
N THR A 216 4.59 12.12 -14.90
CA THR A 216 5.86 11.49 -14.58
C THR A 216 6.01 11.32 -13.08
N ASN A 217 6.57 10.18 -12.65
CA ASN A 217 6.90 9.91 -11.25
C ASN A 217 8.09 8.95 -11.20
N ILE A 218 9.28 9.50 -11.37
CA ILE A 218 10.55 8.77 -11.40
C ILE A 218 11.12 8.79 -9.98
N PRO A 219 11.37 7.63 -9.36
CA PRO A 219 11.94 7.58 -8.02
C PRO A 219 13.43 7.92 -8.00
N PRO A 220 13.97 8.44 -6.90
CA PRO A 220 15.39 8.66 -6.70
C PRO A 220 16.15 7.34 -6.50
N HIS A 221 17.48 7.36 -6.77
CA HIS A 221 18.36 6.21 -6.67
C HIS A 221 19.68 6.55 -5.99
N ASN A 222 20.39 5.52 -5.54
CA ASN A 222 21.71 5.66 -4.94
C ASN A 222 22.78 5.94 -5.99
N LEU A 223 23.68 6.92 -5.72
CA LEU A 223 24.72 7.35 -6.64
C LEU A 223 25.67 6.19 -6.99
N ASN A 224 26.13 5.44 -6.00
CA ASN A 224 27.07 4.33 -6.24
C ASN A 224 26.48 3.30 -7.19
N GLU A 225 25.21 2.94 -7.00
CA GLU A 225 24.50 1.95 -7.82
C GLU A 225 24.30 2.46 -9.26
N VAL A 226 23.92 3.72 -9.43
CA VAL A 226 23.74 4.32 -10.76
C VAL A 226 25.09 4.44 -11.48
N CYS A 227 26.15 4.88 -10.80
CA CYS A 227 27.51 4.92 -11.38
C CYS A 227 27.98 3.53 -11.79
N ASP A 228 27.77 2.50 -10.95
CA ASP A 228 28.14 1.13 -11.30
C ASP A 228 27.36 0.62 -12.52
N GLY A 229 26.08 0.97 -12.65
CA GLY A 229 25.26 0.66 -13.81
C GLY A 229 25.75 1.36 -15.09
N ILE A 230 26.17 2.63 -15.00
CA ILE A 230 26.74 3.38 -16.13
C ILE A 230 28.05 2.74 -16.56
N ILE A 231 28.95 2.44 -15.61
CA ILE A 231 30.24 1.79 -15.89
C ILE A 231 30.02 0.43 -16.57
N ALA A 232 29.08 -0.38 -16.04
CA ALA A 232 28.76 -1.68 -16.62
C ALA A 232 28.24 -1.56 -18.07
N MET A 233 27.43 -0.52 -18.36
CA MET A 233 26.92 -0.26 -19.71
C MET A 233 28.01 0.26 -20.65
N VAL A 234 28.97 1.03 -20.18
CA VAL A 234 30.15 1.44 -20.98
C VAL A 234 30.99 0.22 -21.33
N ASP A 235 31.21 -0.69 -20.39
CA ASP A 235 31.99 -1.91 -20.60
C ASP A 235 31.29 -2.93 -21.50
N ASN A 236 29.95 -2.98 -21.43
CA ASN A 236 29.10 -3.88 -22.23
C ASN A 236 27.84 -3.14 -22.72
N PRO A 237 27.83 -2.54 -23.92
CA PRO A 237 26.66 -1.87 -24.48
C PRO A 237 25.43 -2.76 -24.65
N GLU A 238 25.65 -4.08 -24.83
CA GLU A 238 24.54 -5.06 -24.99
C GLU A 238 24.00 -5.59 -23.64
N ILE A 239 24.44 -5.02 -22.51
CA ILE A 239 23.98 -5.42 -21.17
C ILE A 239 22.44 -5.42 -21.09
N THR A 240 21.88 -6.48 -20.55
CA THR A 240 20.42 -6.61 -20.37
C THR A 240 19.93 -5.83 -19.15
N ILE A 241 18.61 -5.55 -19.10
CA ILE A 241 18.03 -4.87 -17.93
C ILE A 241 18.21 -5.71 -16.67
N ASP A 242 18.11 -7.04 -16.77
CA ASP A 242 18.26 -7.94 -15.62
C ASP A 242 19.69 -7.90 -15.06
N GLU A 243 20.69 -7.79 -15.91
CA GLU A 243 22.09 -7.58 -15.51
C GLU A 243 22.30 -6.18 -14.89
N LEU A 244 21.71 -5.12 -15.48
CA LEU A 244 21.75 -3.77 -14.91
C LEU A 244 21.16 -3.73 -13.50
N MET A 245 20.10 -4.53 -13.23
CA MET A 245 19.47 -4.65 -11.91
C MET A 245 20.38 -5.31 -10.86
N THR A 246 21.49 -5.93 -11.25
CA THR A 246 22.51 -6.40 -10.29
C THR A 246 23.31 -5.24 -9.70
N HIS A 247 23.49 -4.16 -10.47
CA HIS A 247 24.14 -2.92 -10.07
C HIS A 247 23.14 -1.94 -9.44
N ILE A 248 22.02 -1.64 -10.12
CA ILE A 248 20.96 -0.74 -9.65
C ILE A 248 19.84 -1.57 -9.05
N LYS A 249 19.89 -1.77 -7.73
CA LYS A 249 19.02 -2.72 -7.03
C LYS A 249 17.57 -2.25 -6.91
N GLY A 250 17.34 -0.94 -6.92
CA GLY A 250 16.04 -0.33 -6.76
C GLY A 250 16.12 1.13 -6.33
N PRO A 251 14.97 1.82 -6.19
CA PRO A 251 14.92 3.17 -5.66
C PRO A 251 15.59 3.32 -4.29
N ASP A 252 16.11 4.50 -4.02
CA ASP A 252 16.75 4.88 -2.76
C ASP A 252 16.22 6.25 -2.32
N PHE A 253 15.19 6.23 -1.47
CA PHE A 253 14.48 7.43 -1.05
C PHE A 253 15.27 8.24 -0.02
N PRO A 254 15.20 9.60 -0.04
CA PRO A 254 15.89 10.44 0.92
C PRO A 254 15.48 10.18 2.37
N THR A 255 14.21 9.81 2.60
CA THR A 255 13.63 9.50 3.91
C THR A 255 13.90 8.07 4.39
N GLY A 256 14.69 7.25 3.65
CA GLY A 256 14.96 5.86 3.98
C GLY A 256 13.77 4.94 3.71
N ALA A 257 13.17 4.40 4.76
CA ALA A 257 12.05 3.48 4.72
C ALA A 257 12.35 2.11 4.07
N ILE A 258 11.34 1.26 3.93
CA ILE A 258 11.49 -0.13 3.51
C ILE A 258 10.64 -0.39 2.27
N ILE A 259 11.27 -0.90 1.22
CA ILE A 259 10.56 -1.41 0.03
C ILE A 259 10.19 -2.88 0.26
N ASN A 260 8.91 -3.20 0.19
CA ASN A 260 8.36 -4.54 0.34
C ASN A 260 8.14 -5.21 -1.02
N GLY A 261 9.03 -6.16 -1.36
CA GLY A 261 8.98 -6.92 -2.61
C GLY A 261 9.77 -6.28 -3.76
N ARG A 262 10.18 -7.11 -4.71
CA ARG A 262 10.98 -6.69 -5.87
C ARG A 262 10.18 -6.58 -7.17
N GLN A 263 8.98 -7.17 -7.23
CA GLN A 263 8.24 -7.26 -8.50
C GLN A 263 7.93 -5.87 -9.09
N GLY A 264 7.47 -4.93 -8.26
CA GLY A 264 7.20 -3.56 -8.72
C GLY A 264 8.44 -2.81 -9.25
N ILE A 265 9.65 -3.13 -8.73
CA ILE A 265 10.92 -2.59 -9.25
C ILE A 265 11.21 -3.20 -10.61
N ILE A 266 11.08 -4.53 -10.75
CA ILE A 266 11.31 -5.26 -12.02
C ILE A 266 10.39 -4.73 -13.11
N ASP A 267 9.11 -4.58 -12.80
CA ASP A 267 8.11 -4.05 -13.73
C ASP A 267 8.48 -2.62 -14.18
N ALA A 268 8.83 -1.74 -13.22
CA ALA A 268 9.24 -0.36 -13.48
C ALA A 268 10.47 -0.30 -14.39
N TYR A 269 11.50 -1.07 -14.11
CA TYR A 269 12.75 -1.04 -14.88
C TYR A 269 12.63 -1.66 -16.26
N LYS A 270 11.76 -2.65 -16.44
CA LYS A 270 11.53 -3.29 -17.76
C LYS A 270 10.54 -2.52 -18.64
N THR A 271 9.51 -1.94 -18.04
CA THR A 271 8.40 -1.34 -18.81
C THR A 271 8.26 0.18 -18.66
N GLY A 272 9.02 0.79 -17.74
CA GLY A 272 8.87 2.19 -17.37
C GLY A 272 7.66 2.45 -16.44
N ARG A 273 6.92 1.41 -16.01
CA ARG A 273 5.78 1.52 -15.11
C ARG A 273 5.80 0.43 -14.05
N GLY A 274 5.54 0.79 -12.79
CA GLY A 274 5.53 -0.18 -11.70
C GLY A 274 4.85 0.35 -10.46
N LYS A 275 4.50 -0.55 -9.53
CA LYS A 275 3.93 -0.21 -8.23
C LYS A 275 4.85 -0.75 -7.13
N ILE A 276 5.46 0.14 -6.38
CA ILE A 276 6.40 -0.19 -5.31
C ILE A 276 5.72 0.06 -3.97
N LYS A 277 5.59 -0.98 -3.13
CA LYS A 277 5.07 -0.83 -1.76
C LYS A 277 6.20 -0.35 -0.86
N VAL A 278 6.02 0.83 -0.27
CA VAL A 278 6.98 1.46 0.65
C VAL A 278 6.35 1.53 2.04
N ALA A 279 7.04 1.02 3.03
CA ALA A 279 6.60 0.99 4.42
C ALA A 279 7.57 1.75 5.33
N ALA A 280 7.05 2.39 6.35
CA ALA A 280 7.83 3.01 7.40
C ALA A 280 8.77 1.99 8.07
N LYS A 281 9.89 2.45 8.56
CA LYS A 281 10.77 1.64 9.42
C LYS A 281 10.28 1.75 10.85
N ILE A 282 9.99 0.60 11.42
CA ILE A 282 9.31 0.48 12.71
C ILE A 282 10.06 -0.52 13.56
N ASP A 283 10.25 -0.17 14.82
CA ASP A 283 10.76 -1.03 15.89
C ASP A 283 9.73 -1.12 17.02
N VAL A 284 9.74 -2.24 17.77
CA VAL A 284 8.87 -2.44 18.94
C VAL A 284 9.74 -2.44 20.19
N GLU A 285 9.49 -1.48 21.08
CA GLU A 285 10.15 -1.38 22.37
C GLU A 285 9.23 -1.90 23.47
N THR A 286 9.74 -2.76 24.35
CA THR A 286 9.01 -3.26 25.51
C THR A 286 9.53 -2.60 26.78
N SER A 287 8.65 -1.92 27.52
CA SER A 287 8.99 -1.28 28.79
C SER A 287 9.23 -2.32 29.90
N LYS A 288 9.87 -1.92 30.98
CA LYS A 288 10.08 -2.75 32.18
C LYS A 288 8.78 -3.25 32.83
N THR A 289 7.66 -2.62 32.53
CA THR A 289 6.32 -3.01 33.00
C THR A 289 5.60 -3.97 32.06
N GLY A 290 6.26 -4.42 30.97
CA GLY A 290 5.67 -5.29 29.96
C GLY A 290 4.70 -4.56 29.01
N LYS A 291 4.73 -3.23 28.95
CA LYS A 291 3.96 -2.43 28.00
C LYS A 291 4.77 -2.26 26.71
N GLU A 292 4.19 -2.54 25.58
CA GLU A 292 4.82 -2.36 24.26
C GLU A 292 4.52 -0.98 23.67
N SER A 293 5.51 -0.47 22.93
CA SER A 293 5.40 0.77 22.16
C SER A 293 5.95 0.55 20.75
N ILE A 294 5.22 1.00 19.76
CA ILE A 294 5.63 1.00 18.36
C ILE A 294 6.37 2.30 18.08
N ILE A 295 7.63 2.21 17.68
CA ILE A 295 8.50 3.36 17.39
C ILE A 295 8.69 3.47 15.89
N VAL A 296 8.27 4.58 15.29
CA VAL A 296 8.48 4.88 13.88
C VAL A 296 9.71 5.78 13.75
N SER A 297 10.75 5.27 13.09
CA SER A 297 12.04 5.96 12.89
C SER A 297 12.24 6.52 11.49
N GLU A 298 11.57 5.95 10.46
CA GLU A 298 11.64 6.43 9.08
C GLU A 298 10.25 6.36 8.46
N LEU A 299 9.90 7.34 7.62
CA LEU A 299 8.60 7.44 6.95
C LEU A 299 8.72 7.15 5.45
N PRO A 300 7.67 6.63 4.80
CA PRO A 300 7.64 6.53 3.35
C PRO A 300 7.82 7.90 2.69
N TYR A 301 8.50 7.91 1.55
CA TYR A 301 8.78 9.12 0.79
C TYR A 301 7.51 9.92 0.46
N GLN A 302 7.57 11.26 0.61
CA GLN A 302 6.46 12.20 0.40
C GLN A 302 5.30 12.08 1.41
N VAL A 303 5.46 11.38 2.51
CA VAL A 303 4.49 11.35 3.61
C VAL A 303 4.73 12.54 4.55
N ASN A 304 3.67 13.28 4.85
CA ASN A 304 3.68 14.35 5.85
C ASN A 304 3.49 13.74 7.24
N LYS A 305 4.44 13.97 8.15
CA LYS A 305 4.45 13.38 9.50
C LYS A 305 3.29 13.86 10.37
N ALA A 306 3.02 15.15 10.40
CA ALA A 306 1.95 15.73 11.22
C ALA A 306 0.57 15.21 10.80
N ARG A 307 0.26 15.21 9.49
CA ARG A 307 -1.00 14.66 8.95
C ARG A 307 -1.13 13.15 9.22
N LEU A 308 -0.04 12.41 9.18
CA LEU A 308 -0.03 10.99 9.54
C LEU A 308 -0.42 10.78 11.00
N ILE A 309 0.15 11.57 11.92
CA ILE A 309 -0.15 11.52 13.34
C ILE A 309 -1.62 11.89 13.60
N GLU A 310 -2.12 12.97 12.98
CA GLU A 310 -3.53 13.35 13.04
C GLU A 310 -4.46 12.25 12.56
N LYS A 311 -4.15 11.63 11.42
CA LYS A 311 -4.93 10.52 10.85
C LYS A 311 -4.97 9.32 11.79
N ILE A 312 -3.85 8.97 12.43
CA ILE A 312 -3.81 7.90 13.44
C ILE A 312 -4.73 8.25 14.62
N ALA A 313 -4.62 9.48 15.17
CA ALA A 313 -5.44 9.94 16.27
C ALA A 313 -6.94 9.92 15.94
N ASP A 314 -7.32 10.33 14.71
CA ASP A 314 -8.70 10.28 14.23
C ASP A 314 -9.23 8.86 14.12
N LEU A 315 -8.45 7.92 13.60
CA LEU A 315 -8.83 6.52 13.51
C LEU A 315 -9.01 5.88 14.90
N VAL A 316 -8.21 6.30 15.90
CA VAL A 316 -8.38 5.89 17.29
C VAL A 316 -9.67 6.47 17.87
N ARG A 317 -9.97 7.75 17.66
CA ARG A 317 -11.23 8.40 18.08
C ARG A 317 -12.46 7.72 17.45
N GLN A 318 -12.37 7.35 16.17
CA GLN A 318 -13.41 6.62 15.44
C GLN A 318 -13.51 5.14 15.83
N LYS A 319 -12.64 4.64 16.72
CA LYS A 319 -12.55 3.23 17.13
C LYS A 319 -12.26 2.26 15.98
N LYS A 320 -11.70 2.74 14.89
CA LYS A 320 -11.21 1.91 13.77
C LYS A 320 -9.82 1.32 14.06
N LEU A 321 -8.99 2.05 14.82
CA LEU A 321 -7.77 1.56 15.44
C LEU A 321 -8.03 1.39 16.93
N THR A 322 -7.91 0.16 17.41
CA THR A 322 -8.00 -0.18 18.84
C THR A 322 -6.60 -0.55 19.35
N GLY A 323 -6.44 -0.65 20.67
CA GLY A 323 -5.18 -1.09 21.24
C GLY A 323 -4.15 0.04 21.50
N ILE A 324 -4.34 1.25 21.01
CA ILE A 324 -3.45 2.40 21.24
C ILE A 324 -3.88 3.12 22.52
N SER A 325 -2.92 3.42 23.41
CA SER A 325 -3.15 4.18 24.65
C SER A 325 -2.70 5.62 24.54
N ASP A 326 -1.60 5.89 23.84
CA ASP A 326 -1.03 7.24 23.69
C ASP A 326 -0.27 7.36 22.36
N LEU A 327 -0.15 8.59 21.85
CA LEU A 327 0.53 8.91 20.60
C LEU A 327 1.33 10.20 20.80
N ARG A 328 2.64 10.11 20.63
CA ARG A 328 3.55 11.27 20.83
C ARG A 328 4.53 11.39 19.67
N ASP A 329 4.86 12.61 19.33
CA ASP A 329 5.98 12.95 18.45
C ASP A 329 7.17 13.37 19.32
N GLU A 330 8.21 12.58 19.31
CA GLU A 330 9.48 12.79 20.03
C GLU A 330 10.63 13.09 19.03
N SER A 331 10.29 13.47 17.79
CA SER A 331 11.27 13.77 16.75
C SER A 331 12.10 15.00 17.14
N ASP A 332 13.40 14.92 16.89
CA ASP A 332 14.35 15.98 17.17
C ASP A 332 15.37 16.15 16.02
N ARG A 333 16.52 16.77 16.30
CA ARG A 333 17.60 16.99 15.33
C ARG A 333 18.32 15.68 14.94
N GLU A 334 18.19 14.61 15.72
CA GLU A 334 18.82 13.32 15.46
C GLU A 334 17.96 12.48 14.50
N GLY A 335 16.66 12.79 14.36
CA GLY A 335 15.78 12.14 13.42
C GLY A 335 14.31 12.05 13.83
N ILE A 336 13.55 11.29 13.06
CA ILE A 336 12.13 11.03 13.30
C ILE A 336 12.00 10.00 14.41
N ARG A 337 11.15 10.29 15.40
CA ARG A 337 10.74 9.37 16.45
C ARG A 337 9.27 9.59 16.81
N VAL A 338 8.38 8.85 16.15
CA VAL A 338 6.96 8.84 16.55
C VAL A 338 6.70 7.62 17.40
N VAL A 339 6.19 7.86 18.62
CA VAL A 339 5.95 6.84 19.65
C VAL A 339 4.45 6.56 19.73
N ILE A 340 4.06 5.31 19.48
CA ILE A 340 2.68 4.82 19.57
C ILE A 340 2.62 3.82 20.71
N GLU A 341 2.14 4.23 21.89
CA GLU A 341 2.03 3.36 23.04
C GLU A 341 0.81 2.45 22.97
N LEU A 342 0.99 1.17 23.24
CA LEU A 342 -0.09 0.20 23.23
C LEU A 342 -0.76 0.08 24.61
N LYS A 343 -1.99 -0.38 24.65
CA LYS A 343 -2.66 -0.77 25.90
C LYS A 343 -2.05 -2.08 26.39
N LYS A 344 -2.11 -2.30 27.69
CA LYS A 344 -1.58 -3.53 28.30
C LYS A 344 -2.33 -4.76 27.78
N GLY A 345 -1.59 -5.76 27.28
CA GLY A 345 -2.14 -7.01 26.74
C GLY A 345 -2.60 -6.96 25.30
N GLU A 346 -2.32 -5.88 24.58
CA GLU A 346 -2.53 -5.83 23.11
C GLU A 346 -1.29 -6.36 22.39
N GLU A 347 -1.51 -7.02 21.27
CA GLU A 347 -0.47 -7.56 20.40
C GLU A 347 0.01 -6.50 19.42
N SER A 348 1.30 -6.14 19.49
CA SER A 348 1.88 -5.11 18.62
C SER A 348 1.74 -5.43 17.13
N GLU A 349 1.79 -6.71 16.74
CA GLU A 349 1.68 -7.12 15.35
C GLU A 349 0.29 -6.82 14.75
N LEU A 350 -0.79 -7.06 15.48
CA LEU A 350 -2.16 -6.76 15.05
C LEU A 350 -2.38 -5.25 14.88
N VAL A 351 -1.89 -4.47 15.84
CA VAL A 351 -1.98 -3.00 15.76
C VAL A 351 -1.15 -2.49 14.60
N LEU A 352 0.06 -3.02 14.38
CA LEU A 352 0.94 -2.66 13.27
C LEU A 352 0.31 -2.98 11.91
N ASN A 353 -0.31 -4.15 11.76
CA ASN A 353 -1.02 -4.51 10.54
C ASN A 353 -2.19 -3.55 10.25
N SER A 354 -2.91 -3.16 11.30
CA SER A 354 -4.00 -2.17 11.20
C SER A 354 -3.47 -0.79 10.80
N LEU A 355 -2.35 -0.35 11.37
CA LEU A 355 -1.68 0.89 11.03
C LEU A 355 -1.23 0.90 9.55
N TYR A 356 -0.60 -0.16 9.06
CA TYR A 356 -0.20 -0.28 7.66
C TYR A 356 -1.38 -0.28 6.69
N LYS A 357 -2.54 -0.82 7.10
CA LYS A 357 -3.73 -0.88 6.25
C LYS A 357 -4.49 0.43 6.16
N TYR A 358 -4.59 1.17 7.27
CA TYR A 358 -5.47 2.33 7.36
C TYR A 358 -4.75 3.68 7.30
N THR A 359 -3.40 3.67 7.32
CA THR A 359 -2.60 4.91 7.34
C THR A 359 -1.50 4.88 6.27
N ASP A 360 -0.84 6.01 6.10
CA ASP A 360 0.27 6.17 5.15
C ASP A 360 1.62 5.67 5.70
N LEU A 361 1.62 4.93 6.83
CA LEU A 361 2.79 4.15 7.28
C LEU A 361 3.19 3.07 6.26
N GLN A 362 2.28 2.64 5.39
CA GLN A 362 2.57 1.92 4.17
C GLN A 362 1.78 2.53 3.04
N ASN A 363 2.47 2.95 1.97
CA ASN A 363 1.84 3.44 0.76
C ASN A 363 2.39 2.74 -0.50
N THR A 364 1.78 3.06 -1.64
CA THR A 364 2.23 2.55 -2.94
C THR A 364 2.79 3.70 -3.77
N PHE A 365 4.09 3.66 -4.05
CA PHE A 365 4.73 4.56 -4.99
C PHE A 365 4.50 4.05 -6.43
N GLY A 366 3.69 4.78 -7.19
CA GLY A 366 3.40 4.46 -8.60
C GLY A 366 4.49 5.01 -9.51
N VAL A 367 5.39 4.14 -9.98
CA VAL A 367 6.47 4.55 -10.88
C VAL A 367 5.94 4.78 -12.29
N ILE A 368 6.29 5.93 -12.87
CA ILE A 368 6.06 6.29 -14.28
C ILE A 368 7.33 7.01 -14.76
N MET A 369 8.15 6.29 -15.52
CA MET A 369 9.45 6.79 -16.02
C MET A 369 9.26 7.54 -17.34
N LEU A 370 8.48 8.62 -17.30
CA LEU A 370 8.19 9.49 -18.44
C LEU A 370 9.16 10.68 -18.43
N ALA A 371 9.88 10.89 -19.51
CA ALA A 371 10.78 12.03 -19.70
C ALA A 371 10.77 12.51 -21.15
N LEU A 372 11.29 13.70 -21.39
CA LEU A 372 11.46 14.26 -22.74
C LEU A 372 12.73 13.69 -23.38
N VAL A 373 12.58 13.11 -24.57
CA VAL A 373 13.67 12.68 -25.45
C VAL A 373 13.52 13.48 -26.74
N ASP A 374 14.44 14.38 -27.04
CA ASP A 374 14.37 15.28 -28.19
C ASP A 374 13.00 16.01 -28.26
N ASN A 375 12.59 16.63 -27.14
CA ASN A 375 11.31 17.32 -26.91
C ASN A 375 10.04 16.46 -27.09
N THR A 376 10.18 15.13 -27.19
CA THR A 376 9.06 14.20 -27.29
C THR A 376 8.91 13.43 -25.98
N PRO A 377 7.71 13.41 -25.34
CA PRO A 377 7.48 12.67 -24.14
C PRO A 377 7.48 11.15 -24.42
N LYS A 378 8.32 10.41 -23.72
CA LYS A 378 8.43 8.95 -23.86
C LYS A 378 8.48 8.28 -22.49
N VAL A 379 7.76 7.17 -22.33
CA VAL A 379 7.94 6.27 -21.19
C VAL A 379 9.15 5.40 -21.49
N LEU A 380 10.15 5.46 -20.63
CA LEU A 380 11.46 4.82 -20.84
C LEU A 380 11.66 3.69 -19.82
N ASN A 381 12.37 2.65 -20.24
CA ASN A 381 12.89 1.65 -19.32
C ASN A 381 14.26 2.09 -18.76
N LEU A 382 14.79 1.35 -17.79
CA LEU A 382 16.05 1.70 -17.13
C LEU A 382 17.20 1.83 -18.13
N LYS A 383 17.33 0.87 -19.04
CA LYS A 383 18.41 0.86 -20.05
C LYS A 383 18.32 2.08 -20.97
N GLN A 384 17.11 2.41 -21.44
CA GLN A 384 16.90 3.57 -22.32
C GLN A 384 17.23 4.91 -21.65
N ILE A 385 17.00 5.05 -20.35
CA ILE A 385 17.39 6.26 -19.62
C ILE A 385 18.92 6.39 -19.60
N LEU A 386 19.61 5.31 -19.27
CA LEU A 386 21.08 5.30 -19.23
C LEU A 386 21.69 5.49 -20.62
N GLU A 387 21.11 4.91 -21.67
CA GLU A 387 21.55 5.11 -23.07
C GLU A 387 21.45 6.58 -23.49
N ASN A 388 20.32 7.25 -23.19
CA ASN A 388 20.16 8.67 -23.51
C ASN A 388 21.14 9.55 -22.71
N TYR A 389 21.37 9.22 -21.44
CA TYR A 389 22.39 9.88 -20.64
C TYR A 389 23.79 9.70 -21.21
N LEU A 390 24.20 8.48 -21.56
CA LEU A 390 25.50 8.20 -22.16
C LEU A 390 25.69 8.91 -23.52
N LYS A 391 24.63 8.93 -24.36
CA LYS A 391 24.63 9.66 -25.62
C LYS A 391 24.86 11.15 -25.40
N HIS A 392 24.21 11.73 -24.40
CA HIS A 392 24.43 13.13 -24.03
C HIS A 392 25.85 13.37 -23.53
N ARG A 393 26.38 12.54 -22.64
CA ARG A 393 27.74 12.67 -22.15
C ARG A 393 28.78 12.55 -23.27
N TYR A 394 28.58 11.60 -24.19
CA TYR A 394 29.42 11.46 -25.36
C TYR A 394 29.46 12.76 -26.20
N THR A 395 28.32 13.38 -26.44
CA THR A 395 28.22 14.65 -27.16
C THR A 395 28.94 15.78 -26.42
N VAL A 396 28.70 15.89 -25.11
CA VAL A 396 29.32 16.93 -24.26
C VAL A 396 30.83 16.79 -24.28
N ILE A 397 31.36 15.57 -24.13
CA ILE A 397 32.84 15.33 -24.17
C ILE A 397 33.40 15.65 -25.56
N THR A 398 32.75 15.23 -26.61
CA THR A 398 33.18 15.53 -27.99
C THR A 398 33.26 17.04 -28.22
N ARG A 399 32.24 17.81 -27.84
CA ARG A 399 32.21 19.26 -27.97
C ARG A 399 33.24 19.94 -27.08
N ARG A 400 33.42 19.47 -25.84
CA ARG A 400 34.44 19.97 -24.93
C ARG A 400 35.86 19.79 -25.52
N VAL A 401 36.18 18.60 -25.97
CA VAL A 401 37.48 18.29 -26.55
C VAL A 401 37.72 19.11 -27.84
N GLN A 402 36.69 19.28 -28.66
CA GLN A 402 36.78 20.14 -29.85
C GLN A 402 37.03 21.63 -29.48
N PHE A 403 36.35 22.14 -28.46
CA PHE A 403 36.56 23.49 -27.95
C PHE A 403 37.98 23.67 -27.42
N GLU A 404 38.47 22.71 -26.62
CA GLU A 404 39.84 22.73 -26.08
C GLU A 404 40.87 22.60 -27.20
N LEU A 405 40.64 21.78 -28.21
CA LEU A 405 41.49 21.66 -29.39
C LEU A 405 41.53 22.99 -30.15
N ASN A 406 40.40 23.59 -30.46
CA ASN A 406 40.36 24.88 -31.18
C ASN A 406 41.12 25.98 -30.42
N LYS A 407 40.97 26.01 -29.08
CA LYS A 407 41.67 26.96 -28.21
C LYS A 407 43.17 26.68 -28.17
N ALA A 408 43.58 25.43 -28.09
CA ALA A 408 45.00 25.03 -28.09
C ALA A 408 45.67 25.33 -29.45
N GLU A 409 44.96 24.99 -30.55
CA GLU A 409 45.49 25.31 -31.93
C GLU A 409 45.60 26.82 -32.13
N ALA A 410 44.62 27.62 -31.73
CA ALA A 410 44.68 29.08 -31.82
C ALA A 410 45.86 29.65 -30.99
N ARG A 411 46.12 29.07 -29.80
CA ARG A 411 47.26 29.50 -28.97
C ARG A 411 48.58 29.06 -29.56
N ALA A 412 48.67 27.81 -30.03
CA ALA A 412 49.88 27.27 -30.68
C ALA A 412 50.23 28.08 -31.94
N HIS A 413 49.24 28.47 -32.74
CA HIS A 413 49.41 29.32 -33.92
C HIS A 413 50.05 30.68 -33.58
N ILE A 414 49.62 31.33 -32.48
CA ILE A 414 50.24 32.57 -32.00
C ILE A 414 51.67 32.34 -31.53
N LEU A 415 51.92 31.25 -30.78
CA LEU A 415 53.27 30.93 -30.30
C LEU A 415 54.23 30.59 -31.43
N GLU A 416 53.80 29.91 -32.49
CA GLU A 416 54.52 29.67 -33.71
C GLU A 416 54.99 30.98 -34.35
N GLY A 417 54.07 31.97 -34.47
CA GLY A 417 54.40 33.32 -34.90
C GLY A 417 55.50 33.99 -34.02
N PHE A 418 55.36 33.85 -32.70
CA PHE A 418 56.36 34.37 -31.76
C PHE A 418 57.75 33.70 -31.91
N ARG A 419 57.82 32.40 -32.13
CA ARG A 419 59.07 31.66 -32.38
C ARG A 419 59.77 32.18 -33.61
N ILE A 420 59.11 32.30 -34.77
CA ILE A 420 59.62 32.82 -36.00
C ILE A 420 60.11 34.28 -35.80
N ALA A 421 59.32 35.11 -35.08
CA ALA A 421 59.65 36.47 -34.80
C ALA A 421 60.87 36.62 -33.89
N LEU A 422 61.05 35.78 -32.88
CA LEU A 422 62.21 35.77 -31.99
C LEU A 422 63.45 35.24 -32.64
N ASP A 423 63.35 34.30 -33.58
CA ASP A 423 64.42 33.79 -34.36
C ASP A 423 64.95 34.88 -35.33
N ASN A 424 64.14 35.84 -35.74
CA ASN A 424 64.43 36.93 -36.66
C ASN A 424 64.21 38.31 -36.01
N ILE A 425 64.50 38.44 -34.71
CA ILE A 425 64.15 39.62 -33.91
C ILE A 425 64.64 40.95 -34.44
N ASP A 426 65.87 41.00 -34.91
CA ASP A 426 66.46 42.22 -35.43
C ASP A 426 65.72 42.76 -36.66
N GLU A 427 65.30 41.84 -37.55
CA GLU A 427 64.54 42.21 -38.75
C GLU A 427 63.15 42.61 -38.44
N VAL A 428 62.44 41.92 -37.50
CA VAL A 428 61.12 42.27 -36.99
C VAL A 428 61.14 43.69 -36.39
N ILE A 429 62.20 43.98 -35.54
CA ILE A 429 62.29 45.32 -34.94
C ILE A 429 62.60 46.38 -36.03
N ARG A 430 63.39 46.06 -37.03
CA ARG A 430 63.70 46.95 -38.16
C ARG A 430 62.41 47.31 -38.91
N ILE A 431 61.55 46.35 -39.26
CA ILE A 431 60.36 46.54 -39.98
C ILE A 431 59.39 47.41 -39.14
N ILE A 432 59.20 47.10 -37.86
CA ILE A 432 58.32 47.86 -36.98
C ILE A 432 58.73 49.30 -36.85
N ARG A 433 60.05 49.60 -36.70
CA ARG A 433 60.65 50.96 -36.64
C ARG A 433 60.53 51.74 -37.92
N ALA A 434 60.61 51.03 -39.06
CA ALA A 434 60.55 51.67 -40.42
C ALA A 434 59.11 51.96 -40.80
N SER A 435 58.10 51.33 -40.20
CA SER A 435 56.69 51.51 -40.53
C SER A 435 56.16 52.76 -39.87
N ARG A 436 55.30 53.49 -40.59
CA ARG A 436 54.63 54.74 -40.17
C ARG A 436 53.57 54.55 -39.16
N ASP A 437 52.86 53.45 -39.28
CA ASP A 437 51.80 53.05 -38.34
C ASP A 437 51.73 51.55 -38.19
N ALA A 438 50.89 51.05 -37.20
CA ALA A 438 50.73 49.66 -36.87
C ALA A 438 50.11 48.81 -38.00
N ASN A 439 49.27 49.41 -38.89
CA ASN A 439 48.71 48.68 -40.01
C ASN A 439 49.75 48.37 -41.07
N ILE A 440 50.59 49.35 -41.42
CA ILE A 440 51.71 49.19 -42.36
C ILE A 440 52.75 48.18 -41.80
N ALA A 441 53.05 48.27 -40.49
CA ALA A 441 53.92 47.29 -39.85
C ALA A 441 53.39 45.87 -39.94
N ARG A 442 52.09 45.69 -39.73
CA ARG A 442 51.41 44.40 -39.86
C ARG A 442 51.47 43.81 -41.25
N GLU A 443 51.15 44.63 -42.28
CA GLU A 443 51.20 44.21 -43.68
C GLU A 443 52.68 43.82 -44.13
N GLU A 444 53.63 44.57 -43.72
CA GLU A 444 55.07 44.28 -44.04
C GLU A 444 55.60 43.02 -43.32
N LEU A 445 55.20 42.80 -42.04
CA LEU A 445 55.47 41.60 -41.30
C LEU A 445 54.82 40.34 -41.94
N MET A 446 53.58 40.45 -42.37
CA MET A 446 52.83 39.40 -43.08
C MET A 446 53.55 39.03 -44.37
N LYS A 447 54.02 40.04 -45.15
CA LYS A 447 54.65 39.90 -46.43
C LYS A 447 56.10 39.31 -46.32
N SER A 448 56.81 39.74 -45.30
CA SER A 448 58.27 39.37 -45.14
C SER A 448 58.38 37.95 -44.55
N PHE A 449 57.57 37.56 -43.63
CA PHE A 449 57.66 36.29 -42.87
C PHE A 449 56.56 35.31 -43.16
N GLY A 450 55.52 35.67 -43.96
CA GLY A 450 54.36 34.82 -44.21
C GLY A 450 53.41 34.70 -43.02
N PHE A 451 53.45 35.64 -42.05
CA PHE A 451 52.61 35.60 -40.88
C PHE A 451 51.11 35.78 -41.26
N THR A 452 50.27 35.15 -40.54
CA THR A 452 48.86 35.46 -40.58
C THR A 452 48.59 36.82 -39.89
N GLU A 453 47.46 37.43 -40.19
CA GLU A 453 47.06 38.68 -39.54
C GLU A 453 47.04 38.60 -38.01
N ILE A 454 46.53 37.46 -37.49
CA ILE A 454 46.47 37.16 -36.05
C ILE A 454 47.88 37.11 -35.45
N GLN A 455 48.81 36.40 -36.11
CA GLN A 455 50.21 36.35 -35.68
C GLN A 455 50.88 37.72 -35.70
N ALA A 456 50.75 38.46 -36.80
CA ALA A 456 51.33 39.78 -36.94
C ALA A 456 50.81 40.79 -35.90
N ARG A 457 49.49 40.77 -35.59
CA ARG A 457 48.91 41.57 -34.48
C ARG A 457 49.50 41.17 -33.13
N ALA A 458 49.54 39.87 -32.85
CA ALA A 458 50.09 39.37 -31.57
C ALA A 458 51.56 39.75 -31.40
N ILE A 459 52.33 39.77 -32.47
CA ILE A 459 53.73 40.22 -32.47
C ILE A 459 53.85 41.72 -32.18
N LEU A 460 52.94 42.54 -32.78
CA LEU A 460 52.99 44.00 -32.56
C LEU A 460 52.51 44.34 -31.10
N ASP A 461 51.62 43.52 -30.51
CA ASP A 461 51.19 43.67 -29.12
C ASP A 461 52.15 43.08 -28.09
N MET A 462 53.24 42.47 -28.54
CA MET A 462 54.20 41.81 -27.68
C MET A 462 54.99 42.80 -26.80
N ARG A 463 55.04 42.60 -25.53
CA ARG A 463 55.76 43.41 -24.56
C ARG A 463 57.25 43.15 -24.69
N LEU A 464 58.06 44.22 -24.63
CA LEU A 464 59.55 44.14 -24.72
C LEU A 464 60.14 43.13 -23.71
N GLN A 465 59.51 42.89 -22.56
CA GLN A 465 59.95 41.93 -21.58
C GLN A 465 60.00 40.50 -22.16
N ARG A 466 59.18 40.15 -23.13
CA ARG A 466 59.14 38.81 -23.77
C ARG A 466 60.26 38.53 -24.74
N LEU A 467 61.13 39.52 -25.00
CA LEU A 467 62.32 39.42 -25.88
C LEU A 467 63.56 38.84 -25.17
N THR A 468 63.49 38.61 -23.86
CA THR A 468 64.62 38.05 -23.09
C THR A 468 64.77 36.53 -23.37
N GLY A 469 66.01 36.00 -23.29
CA GLY A 469 66.29 34.59 -23.52
C GLY A 469 65.40 33.62 -22.63
N LEU A 470 65.25 33.98 -21.38
CA LEU A 470 64.43 33.19 -20.43
C LEU A 470 62.96 33.09 -20.83
N GLU A 471 62.42 34.13 -21.46
CA GLU A 471 60.98 34.11 -21.94
C GLU A 471 60.88 33.34 -23.26
N ARG A 472 61.95 33.31 -24.08
CA ARG A 472 62.03 32.46 -25.28
C ARG A 472 61.90 30.98 -24.90
N ASP A 473 62.68 30.53 -23.92
CA ASP A 473 62.63 29.13 -23.44
C ASP A 473 61.24 28.77 -22.94
N LYS A 474 60.55 29.69 -22.28
CA LYS A 474 59.19 29.49 -21.85
C LYS A 474 58.22 29.39 -23.04
N ILE A 475 58.42 30.19 -24.09
CA ILE A 475 57.57 30.14 -25.29
C ILE A 475 57.70 28.80 -25.98
N ASP A 476 58.96 28.32 -26.10
CA ASP A 476 59.25 27.02 -26.69
C ASP A 476 58.69 25.85 -25.87
N GLN A 477 58.79 25.93 -24.55
CA GLN A 477 58.23 24.95 -23.66
C GLN A 477 56.70 24.94 -23.79
N GLU A 478 56.01 26.11 -23.69
CA GLU A 478 54.53 26.22 -23.84
C GLU A 478 54.06 25.68 -25.20
N TYR A 479 54.82 25.97 -26.28
CA TYR A 479 54.52 25.46 -27.62
C TYR A 479 54.59 23.92 -27.68
N ASN A 480 55.66 23.32 -27.14
CA ASN A 480 55.81 21.88 -27.14
C ASN A 480 54.74 21.16 -26.28
N GLU A 481 54.40 21.72 -25.12
CA GLU A 481 53.32 21.21 -24.28
C GLU A 481 51.96 21.27 -25.00
N LEU A 482 51.69 22.39 -25.71
CA LEU A 482 50.47 22.53 -26.51
C LEU A 482 50.46 21.56 -27.71
N MET A 483 51.57 21.31 -28.37
CA MET A 483 51.62 20.34 -29.48
C MET A 483 51.34 18.91 -29.02
N LEU A 484 51.81 18.53 -27.83
CA LEU A 484 51.46 17.25 -27.19
C LEU A 484 49.97 17.19 -26.84
N LEU A 485 49.41 18.27 -26.26
CA LEU A 485 48.02 18.37 -25.94
C LEU A 485 47.15 18.31 -27.20
N ILE A 486 47.49 19.02 -28.28
CA ILE A 486 46.78 18.98 -29.55
C ILE A 486 46.76 17.57 -30.14
N ALA A 487 47.89 16.86 -30.08
CA ALA A 487 47.99 15.49 -30.56
C ALA A 487 47.07 14.55 -29.74
N ASP A 488 47.04 14.72 -28.43
CA ASP A 488 46.16 13.92 -27.53
C ASP A 488 44.70 14.25 -27.78
N LEU A 489 44.29 15.52 -27.84
CA LEU A 489 42.92 15.94 -28.12
C LEU A 489 42.42 15.42 -29.49
N LYS A 490 43.27 15.45 -30.54
CA LYS A 490 42.96 14.85 -31.85
C LYS A 490 42.79 13.33 -31.76
N ALA A 491 43.63 12.67 -30.99
CA ALA A 491 43.50 11.23 -30.77
C ALA A 491 42.19 10.88 -30.01
N ILE A 492 41.76 11.68 -29.03
CA ILE A 492 40.47 11.50 -28.34
C ILE A 492 39.31 11.69 -29.31
N LEU A 493 39.34 12.71 -30.18
CA LEU A 493 38.30 12.93 -31.17
C LEU A 493 38.18 11.81 -32.20
N ALA A 494 39.28 11.19 -32.57
CA ALA A 494 39.34 10.12 -33.57
C ALA A 494 38.91 8.76 -33.02
N ASP A 495 38.92 8.56 -31.70
CA ASP A 495 38.64 7.26 -31.07
C ASP A 495 37.47 7.35 -30.09
N ASP A 496 36.37 6.70 -30.44
CA ASP A 496 35.17 6.64 -29.60
C ASP A 496 35.43 5.86 -28.30
N ALA A 497 36.31 4.85 -28.32
CA ALA A 497 36.62 4.09 -27.12
C ALA A 497 37.29 4.98 -26.05
N ARG A 498 38.12 5.93 -26.46
CA ARG A 498 38.74 6.91 -25.54
C ARG A 498 37.70 7.85 -24.93
N LYS A 499 36.70 8.27 -25.70
CA LYS A 499 35.60 9.12 -25.19
C LYS A 499 34.81 8.38 -24.13
N TYR A 500 34.48 7.12 -24.36
CA TYR A 500 33.77 6.28 -23.36
C TYR A 500 34.64 6.01 -22.12
N GLN A 501 35.97 5.86 -22.31
CA GLN A 501 36.88 5.74 -21.19
C GLN A 501 36.88 6.99 -20.30
N ILE A 502 36.82 8.19 -20.89
CA ILE A 502 36.70 9.46 -20.16
C ILE A 502 35.38 9.49 -19.38
N ILE A 503 34.24 9.05 -19.98
CA ILE A 503 32.99 8.96 -19.26
C ILE A 503 33.11 8.06 -18.04
N LYS A 504 33.76 6.91 -18.20
CA LYS A 504 33.97 5.93 -17.12
C LYS A 504 34.81 6.54 -15.99
N GLU A 505 35.92 7.22 -16.31
CA GLU A 505 36.79 7.87 -15.33
C GLU A 505 36.08 8.99 -14.57
N GLU A 506 35.33 9.83 -15.28
CA GLU A 506 34.51 10.88 -14.66
C GLU A 506 33.43 10.29 -13.76
N THR A 507 32.77 9.18 -14.15
CA THR A 507 31.80 8.48 -13.36
C THR A 507 32.38 7.84 -12.09
N MET A 508 33.62 7.26 -12.23
CA MET A 508 34.32 6.72 -11.06
C MET A 508 34.69 7.83 -10.07
N LYS A 509 35.12 8.99 -10.57
CA LYS A 509 35.40 10.14 -9.72
C LYS A 509 34.17 10.69 -9.01
N LEU A 510 33.02 10.76 -9.70
CA LEU A 510 31.73 11.12 -9.05
C LEU A 510 31.40 10.17 -7.90
N LYS A 511 31.58 8.87 -8.10
CA LYS A 511 31.38 7.85 -7.09
C LYS A 511 32.32 8.04 -5.89
N GLU A 512 33.56 8.40 -6.10
CA GLU A 512 34.55 8.66 -5.04
C GLU A 512 34.22 9.94 -4.26
N ASP A 513 33.88 11.04 -4.97
CA ASP A 513 33.64 12.36 -4.35
C ASP A 513 32.31 12.51 -3.63
N PHE A 514 31.25 11.79 -4.05
CA PHE A 514 29.89 11.98 -3.59
C PHE A 514 29.14 10.69 -3.21
N GLY A 515 29.80 9.53 -3.35
CA GLY A 515 29.16 8.24 -3.08
C GLY A 515 28.82 8.07 -1.61
N ASP A 516 27.60 7.59 -1.33
CA ASP A 516 27.11 7.32 0.01
C ASP A 516 26.41 5.96 0.11
N LYS A 517 26.06 5.56 1.32
CA LYS A 517 25.34 4.30 1.55
C LYS A 517 23.85 4.45 1.17
N ARG A 518 23.28 3.35 0.70
CA ARG A 518 21.82 3.23 0.51
C ARG A 518 21.11 3.51 1.81
N ARG A 519 20.05 4.32 1.75
CA ARG A 519 19.15 4.64 2.87
C ARG A 519 17.96 3.68 2.93
N THR A 520 17.34 3.40 1.78
CA THR A 520 16.13 2.56 1.70
C THR A 520 16.49 1.06 1.71
N GLU A 521 15.90 0.30 2.62
CA GLU A 521 16.06 -1.16 2.67
C GLU A 521 15.10 -1.84 1.68
N ILE A 522 15.56 -2.90 0.98
CA ILE A 522 14.72 -3.71 0.09
C ILE A 522 14.56 -5.09 0.71
N ARG A 523 13.32 -5.44 1.12
CA ARG A 523 12.97 -6.74 1.73
C ARG A 523 12.24 -7.64 0.77
N LYS A 524 12.20 -8.94 1.08
CA LYS A 524 11.29 -9.88 0.41
C LYS A 524 9.84 -9.42 0.63
N GLN A 525 8.97 -9.73 -0.33
CA GLN A 525 7.56 -9.35 -0.22
C GLN A 525 6.96 -9.92 1.07
N ARG A 526 6.39 -9.04 1.90
CA ARG A 526 5.54 -9.44 3.01
C ARG A 526 4.22 -9.92 2.41
N VAL A 527 3.64 -11.00 2.94
CA VAL A 527 2.31 -11.47 2.53
C VAL A 527 1.33 -10.31 2.65
N GLU A 528 0.40 -10.16 1.71
CA GLU A 528 -0.60 -9.10 1.78
C GLU A 528 -1.42 -9.25 3.06
N ILE A 529 -1.56 -8.16 3.80
CA ILE A 529 -2.35 -8.12 5.04
C ILE A 529 -3.81 -8.37 4.70
N GLY A 530 -4.29 -9.57 5.02
CA GLY A 530 -5.68 -9.97 4.90
C GLY A 530 -6.56 -9.32 5.97
N ILE A 531 -7.87 -9.53 5.89
CA ILE A 531 -8.80 -9.10 6.96
C ILE A 531 -8.55 -9.92 8.23
N GLU A 532 -8.16 -11.17 8.09
CA GLU A 532 -7.90 -12.09 9.20
C GLU A 532 -6.70 -11.64 10.06
N ASP A 533 -5.68 -11.03 9.42
CA ASP A 533 -4.48 -10.51 10.11
C ASP A 533 -4.73 -9.25 10.97
N LEU A 534 -5.97 -8.72 10.92
CA LEU A 534 -6.41 -7.56 11.69
C LEU A 534 -7.35 -7.91 12.85
N ILE A 535 -7.69 -9.19 12.99
CA ILE A 535 -8.71 -9.65 13.93
C ILE A 535 -8.03 -10.41 15.05
N LYS A 536 -8.24 -9.94 16.27
CA LYS A 536 -7.80 -10.64 17.47
C LYS A 536 -8.54 -11.96 17.60
N ASP A 537 -7.79 -13.06 17.69
CA ASP A 537 -8.35 -14.42 17.78
C ASP A 537 -8.69 -14.77 19.22
N GLU A 538 -9.75 -14.15 19.74
CA GLU A 538 -10.25 -14.36 21.11
C GLU A 538 -11.49 -15.23 21.12
N ASP A 539 -11.76 -15.86 22.28
CA ASP A 539 -12.95 -16.66 22.49
C ASP A 539 -14.19 -15.78 22.62
N VAL A 540 -15.22 -16.11 21.84
CA VAL A 540 -16.50 -15.42 21.81
C VAL A 540 -17.65 -16.40 21.95
N VAL A 541 -18.75 -15.95 22.54
CA VAL A 541 -20.01 -16.70 22.62
C VAL A 541 -20.86 -16.35 21.41
N VAL A 542 -21.18 -17.36 20.60
CA VAL A 542 -22.12 -17.24 19.48
C VAL A 542 -23.45 -17.83 19.89
N THR A 543 -24.53 -17.08 19.69
CA THR A 543 -25.91 -17.53 19.94
C THR A 543 -26.71 -17.50 18.67
N LEU A 544 -27.49 -18.57 18.42
CA LEU A 544 -28.44 -18.69 17.32
C LEU A 544 -29.85 -18.94 17.90
N THR A 545 -30.87 -18.20 17.44
CA THR A 545 -32.24 -18.37 17.84
C THR A 545 -33.05 -19.24 16.86
N GLU A 546 -34.22 -19.77 17.28
CA GLU A 546 -35.12 -20.54 16.43
C GLU A 546 -35.59 -19.74 15.19
N LYS A 547 -35.81 -18.44 15.34
CA LYS A 547 -36.19 -17.54 14.23
C LYS A 547 -35.00 -17.16 13.34
N GLY A 548 -33.81 -17.64 13.69
CA GLY A 548 -32.60 -17.46 12.88
C GLY A 548 -31.83 -16.16 13.16
N TYR A 549 -31.99 -15.53 14.33
CA TYR A 549 -31.14 -14.42 14.75
C TYR A 549 -29.82 -14.94 15.30
N VAL A 550 -28.71 -14.34 14.86
CA VAL A 550 -27.37 -14.69 15.29
C VAL A 550 -26.64 -13.47 15.82
N LYS A 551 -25.89 -13.63 16.89
CA LYS A 551 -24.97 -12.62 17.44
C LYS A 551 -23.75 -13.27 18.06
N ARG A 552 -22.66 -12.52 18.16
CA ARG A 552 -21.48 -12.88 18.96
C ARG A 552 -21.29 -11.89 20.10
N MET A 553 -20.69 -12.36 21.18
CA MET A 553 -20.41 -11.57 22.37
C MET A 553 -19.04 -11.97 22.91
N ALA A 554 -18.25 -11.04 23.45
CA ALA A 554 -17.03 -11.37 24.17
C ALA A 554 -17.35 -12.25 25.39
N ILE A 555 -16.52 -13.24 25.67
CA ILE A 555 -16.73 -14.20 26.76
C ILE A 555 -16.77 -13.50 28.13
N ASP A 556 -15.97 -12.44 28.32
CA ASP A 556 -15.93 -11.64 29.55
C ASP A 556 -17.26 -10.94 29.87
N THR A 557 -18.09 -10.69 28.85
CA THR A 557 -19.41 -10.12 29.02
C THR A 557 -20.37 -11.13 29.67
N TYR A 558 -20.05 -12.44 29.60
CA TYR A 558 -20.85 -13.54 30.15
C TYR A 558 -20.45 -13.89 31.58
N HIS A 559 -19.23 -13.57 32.01
CA HIS A 559 -18.74 -13.79 33.36
C HIS A 559 -19.29 -12.72 34.30
N SER A 560 -19.98 -13.15 35.24
CA SER A 560 -20.21 -12.80 36.62
C SER A 560 -21.68 -12.62 37.03
N GLN A 561 -22.11 -13.56 37.84
CA GLN A 561 -22.72 -13.16 39.12
C GLN A 561 -22.29 -14.16 40.17
N LYS A 562 -21.68 -13.66 41.28
CA LYS A 562 -21.38 -14.44 42.47
C LYS A 562 -22.67 -15.08 43.02
N ARG A 563 -22.54 -16.28 43.63
CA ARG A 563 -23.65 -17.03 44.29
C ARG A 563 -24.61 -16.09 45.04
N GLY A 564 -25.88 -16.13 44.69
CA GLY A 564 -26.96 -15.42 45.39
C GLY A 564 -27.72 -14.35 44.57
N GLY A 565 -27.39 -14.14 43.28
CA GLY A 565 -28.10 -13.21 42.38
C GLY A 565 -29.36 -13.82 41.75
N VAL A 566 -30.43 -13.02 41.60
CA VAL A 566 -31.62 -13.34 40.82
C VAL A 566 -31.20 -13.55 39.36
N GLY A 567 -31.60 -14.66 38.73
CA GLY A 567 -31.27 -14.98 37.32
C GLY A 567 -31.59 -13.80 36.39
N VAL A 568 -30.62 -13.42 35.58
CA VAL A 568 -30.75 -12.35 34.57
C VAL A 568 -31.25 -12.98 33.26
N ASN A 569 -32.30 -12.39 32.65
CA ASN A 569 -32.71 -12.73 31.30
C ASN A 569 -31.54 -12.50 30.33
N ALA A 570 -31.08 -13.57 29.70
CA ALA A 570 -29.90 -13.55 28.81
C ALA A 570 -30.15 -12.83 27.49
N THR A 571 -31.36 -12.56 27.10
CA THR A 571 -31.78 -11.83 25.90
C THR A 571 -33.16 -11.24 26.09
N ASN A 572 -33.38 -9.98 25.69
CA ASN A 572 -34.72 -9.53 25.33
C ASN A 572 -35.05 -10.16 23.95
N THR A 573 -35.54 -11.38 23.95
CA THR A 573 -36.15 -11.97 22.75
C THR A 573 -37.47 -11.24 22.47
N VAL A 574 -37.76 -11.05 21.17
CA VAL A 574 -39.15 -10.73 20.78
C VAL A 574 -40.05 -11.78 21.36
N GLU A 575 -41.26 -11.42 21.84
CA GLU A 575 -42.29 -12.38 22.22
C GLU A 575 -42.22 -13.54 21.23
N ASP A 576 -41.99 -14.78 21.71
CA ASP A 576 -41.92 -16.04 20.96
C ASP A 576 -40.59 -16.38 20.21
N ASP A 577 -39.39 -15.82 20.49
CA ASP A 577 -38.16 -16.32 19.94
C ASP A 577 -37.24 -16.93 21.03
N VAL A 578 -36.67 -18.07 20.77
CA VAL A 578 -35.88 -18.86 21.76
C VAL A 578 -34.51 -19.15 21.23
N ILE A 579 -33.49 -19.20 22.13
CA ILE A 579 -32.15 -19.63 21.76
C ILE A 579 -32.18 -21.10 21.35
N LYS A 580 -31.81 -21.38 20.12
CA LYS A 580 -31.71 -22.72 19.56
C LYS A 580 -30.34 -23.35 19.89
N ASP A 581 -29.27 -22.63 19.65
CA ASP A 581 -27.87 -23.08 19.84
C ASP A 581 -27.02 -21.96 20.46
N MET A 582 -26.09 -22.35 21.33
CA MET A 582 -25.08 -21.50 21.93
C MET A 582 -23.76 -22.26 21.99
N TYR A 583 -22.69 -21.68 21.49
CA TYR A 583 -21.36 -22.30 21.49
C TYR A 583 -20.26 -21.27 21.61
N ILE A 584 -19.13 -21.71 22.11
CA ILE A 584 -17.90 -20.93 22.18
C ILE A 584 -17.08 -21.20 20.93
N ALA A 585 -16.60 -20.15 20.30
CA ALA A 585 -15.75 -20.20 19.12
C ALA A 585 -14.73 -19.09 19.17
N LYS A 586 -13.61 -19.25 18.49
CA LYS A 586 -12.65 -18.18 18.27
C LYS A 586 -13.07 -17.34 17.07
N ASN A 587 -12.67 -16.07 17.05
CA ASN A 587 -13.02 -15.15 15.98
C ASN A 587 -12.62 -15.66 14.58
N LEU A 588 -11.49 -16.37 14.46
CA LEU A 588 -11.00 -16.90 13.18
C LEU A 588 -11.54 -18.30 12.85
N ASP A 589 -12.37 -18.91 13.70
CA ASP A 589 -13.01 -20.18 13.39
C ASP A 589 -13.99 -20.04 12.22
N THR A 590 -14.13 -21.13 11.48
CA THR A 590 -15.10 -21.22 10.38
C THR A 590 -16.36 -21.93 10.86
N LEU A 591 -17.51 -21.33 10.59
CA LEU A 591 -18.81 -21.92 10.83
C LEU A 591 -19.34 -22.53 9.54
N LEU A 592 -19.60 -23.83 9.57
CA LEU A 592 -20.34 -24.56 8.55
C LEU A 592 -21.82 -24.57 8.95
N ILE A 593 -22.63 -23.81 8.23
CA ILE A 593 -24.06 -23.61 8.52
C ILE A 593 -24.87 -24.50 7.57
N PHE A 594 -25.46 -25.54 8.12
CA PHE A 594 -26.24 -26.49 7.36
C PHE A 594 -27.74 -26.17 7.43
N THR A 595 -28.43 -26.40 6.33
CA THR A 595 -29.85 -26.11 6.22
C THR A 595 -30.69 -27.38 6.19
N THR A 596 -31.97 -27.27 6.53
CA THR A 596 -32.95 -28.37 6.47
C THR A 596 -33.06 -29.00 5.08
N LYS A 597 -32.75 -28.24 4.01
CA LYS A 597 -32.74 -28.70 2.62
C LYS A 597 -31.40 -29.31 2.15
N GLY A 598 -30.48 -29.54 3.06
CA GLY A 598 -29.20 -30.22 2.76
C GLY A 598 -28.18 -29.36 2.01
N LYS A 599 -28.27 -28.03 2.09
CA LYS A 599 -27.21 -27.11 1.69
C LYS A 599 -26.30 -26.78 2.87
N VAL A 600 -25.10 -26.29 2.55
CA VAL A 600 -24.15 -25.77 3.54
C VAL A 600 -23.59 -24.45 3.05
N PHE A 601 -23.45 -23.53 3.98
CA PHE A 601 -22.80 -22.23 3.83
C PHE A 601 -21.57 -22.18 4.75
N SER A 602 -20.58 -21.38 4.41
CA SER A 602 -19.40 -21.14 5.23
C SER A 602 -19.31 -19.66 5.52
N MET A 603 -19.02 -19.32 6.79
CA MET A 603 -18.66 -17.97 7.20
C MET A 603 -17.70 -18.00 8.38
N LYS A 604 -16.92 -16.96 8.54
CA LYS A 604 -16.04 -16.79 9.69
C LYS A 604 -16.82 -16.24 10.88
N VAL A 605 -16.41 -16.60 12.09
CA VAL A 605 -17.07 -16.11 13.33
C VAL A 605 -17.04 -14.60 13.44
N TYR A 606 -15.93 -13.96 13.03
CA TYR A 606 -15.80 -12.49 13.04
C TYR A 606 -16.77 -11.76 12.11
N GLU A 607 -17.35 -12.43 11.11
CA GLU A 607 -18.36 -11.85 10.21
C GLU A 607 -19.73 -11.70 10.90
N ILE A 608 -19.93 -12.40 12.03
CA ILE A 608 -21.11 -12.23 12.86
C ILE A 608 -21.00 -10.91 13.63
N PRO A 609 -21.99 -10.02 13.55
CA PRO A 609 -21.96 -8.76 14.28
C PRO A 609 -21.84 -8.96 15.79
N GLU A 610 -20.92 -8.23 16.39
CA GLU A 610 -20.81 -8.15 17.85
C GLU A 610 -21.99 -7.36 18.42
N SER A 611 -22.58 -7.88 19.50
CA SER A 611 -23.78 -7.29 20.08
C SER A 611 -23.80 -7.53 21.58
N GLY A 612 -24.36 -6.58 22.33
CA GLY A 612 -24.52 -6.73 23.77
C GLY A 612 -25.54 -7.81 24.16
N LYS A 613 -25.60 -8.18 25.46
CA LYS A 613 -26.52 -9.21 26.02
C LYS A 613 -27.97 -8.98 25.62
N GLN A 614 -28.46 -7.74 25.66
CA GLN A 614 -29.84 -7.37 25.41
C GLN A 614 -30.20 -7.17 23.94
N ALA A 615 -29.22 -7.14 23.06
CA ALA A 615 -29.41 -6.94 21.63
C ALA A 615 -29.99 -8.20 20.97
N ARG A 616 -30.89 -8.04 20.01
CA ARG A 616 -31.55 -9.13 19.27
C ARG A 616 -30.55 -9.89 18.36
N GLY A 617 -29.51 -9.24 17.89
CA GLY A 617 -28.61 -9.78 16.85
C GLY A 617 -29.15 -9.52 15.45
N LYS A 618 -28.56 -10.19 14.45
CA LYS A 618 -28.89 -10.02 13.03
C LYS A 618 -29.49 -11.33 12.48
N LEU A 619 -30.50 -11.21 11.61
CA LEU A 619 -31.08 -12.38 10.96
C LEU A 619 -30.00 -13.05 10.06
N ILE A 620 -29.79 -14.34 10.24
CA ILE A 620 -28.76 -15.10 9.52
C ILE A 620 -28.96 -15.07 8.01
N GLY A 621 -30.21 -15.00 7.55
CA GLY A 621 -30.56 -14.81 6.14
C GLY A 621 -30.01 -13.52 5.51
N ASN A 622 -29.63 -12.52 6.33
CA ASN A 622 -28.98 -11.29 5.86
C ASN A 622 -27.44 -11.45 5.74
N LEU A 623 -26.90 -12.52 6.32
CA LEU A 623 -25.47 -12.82 6.28
C LEU A 623 -25.14 -13.88 5.21
N ILE A 624 -26.08 -14.84 5.01
CA ILE A 624 -25.98 -15.90 3.99
C ILE A 624 -27.23 -15.90 3.11
N LYS A 625 -27.12 -16.35 1.86
CA LYS A 625 -28.27 -16.36 0.92
C LYS A 625 -29.18 -17.57 1.15
N LEU A 626 -30.05 -17.52 2.17
CA LEU A 626 -31.08 -18.52 2.40
C LEU A 626 -32.29 -18.31 1.47
N SER A 627 -32.93 -19.42 1.05
CA SER A 627 -34.22 -19.39 0.38
C SER A 627 -35.35 -19.20 1.41
N ASN A 628 -36.48 -18.64 1.00
CA ASN A 628 -37.59 -18.28 1.93
C ASN A 628 -38.15 -19.43 2.78
N ASP A 629 -38.03 -20.66 2.28
CA ASP A 629 -38.54 -21.89 2.91
C ASP A 629 -37.41 -22.78 3.48
N GLU A 630 -36.21 -22.22 3.63
CA GLU A 630 -35.03 -22.92 4.11
C GLU A 630 -34.66 -22.40 5.51
N LYS A 631 -34.48 -23.33 6.47
CA LYS A 631 -34.10 -23.03 7.84
C LYS A 631 -32.71 -23.60 8.15
N VAL A 632 -31.99 -22.98 9.08
CA VAL A 632 -30.77 -23.55 9.62
C VAL A 632 -31.07 -24.77 10.43
N SER A 633 -30.46 -25.90 10.08
CA SER A 633 -30.55 -27.16 10.80
C SER A 633 -29.54 -27.21 11.94
N THR A 634 -28.26 -27.16 11.60
CA THR A 634 -27.12 -27.31 12.52
C THR A 634 -25.97 -26.40 12.11
N VAL A 635 -25.19 -25.93 13.08
CA VAL A 635 -23.95 -25.19 12.85
C VAL A 635 -22.79 -25.99 13.42
N ILE A 636 -21.75 -26.20 12.62
CA ILE A 636 -20.53 -26.91 13.01
C ILE A 636 -19.36 -25.93 12.99
N LYS A 637 -18.67 -25.82 14.12
CA LYS A 637 -17.45 -25.06 14.27
C LYS A 637 -16.26 -25.89 13.75
N VAL A 638 -15.44 -25.28 12.89
CA VAL A 638 -14.23 -25.92 12.32
C VAL A 638 -13.09 -24.92 12.40
N ARG A 639 -11.99 -25.32 13.04
CA ARG A 639 -10.75 -24.55 13.07
C ARG A 639 -9.90 -24.86 11.85
N GLU A 640 -9.69 -26.16 11.62
CA GLU A 640 -8.90 -26.67 10.52
C GLU A 640 -9.65 -27.80 9.81
N PHE A 641 -9.50 -27.91 8.51
CA PHE A 641 -10.14 -28.95 7.71
C PHE A 641 -9.24 -30.21 7.66
N GLU A 642 -9.15 -30.91 8.79
CA GLU A 642 -8.33 -32.10 8.96
C GLU A 642 -8.80 -33.26 8.08
N GLU A 643 -7.84 -33.99 7.46
CA GLU A 643 -8.13 -35.10 6.52
C GLU A 643 -8.77 -36.31 7.20
N ASN A 644 -8.45 -36.54 8.49
CA ASN A 644 -8.95 -37.70 9.25
C ASN A 644 -10.37 -37.49 9.80
N ARG A 645 -10.86 -36.25 9.89
CA ARG A 645 -12.20 -35.95 10.44
C ARG A 645 -13.28 -36.04 9.36
N LYS A 646 -14.48 -36.50 9.77
CA LYS A 646 -15.63 -36.72 8.89
C LYS A 646 -16.85 -35.97 9.45
N LEU A 647 -17.69 -35.50 8.55
CA LEU A 647 -19.04 -35.05 8.90
C LEU A 647 -20.02 -36.20 8.73
N PHE A 648 -20.81 -36.45 9.76
CA PHE A 648 -21.83 -37.51 9.80
C PHE A 648 -23.21 -36.86 9.76
N PHE A 649 -23.99 -37.16 8.73
CA PHE A 649 -25.30 -36.61 8.46
C PHE A 649 -26.39 -37.62 8.78
N ILE A 650 -27.50 -37.16 9.38
CA ILE A 650 -28.65 -37.96 9.69
C ILE A 650 -29.91 -37.21 9.29
N THR A 651 -30.79 -37.87 8.51
CA THR A 651 -32.02 -37.27 8.05
C THR A 651 -33.21 -37.69 8.90
N ARG A 652 -34.33 -36.98 8.78
CA ARG A 652 -35.61 -37.26 9.44
C ARG A 652 -36.11 -38.66 9.12
N ASP A 653 -35.96 -39.11 7.90
CA ASP A 653 -36.37 -40.46 7.43
C ASP A 653 -35.38 -41.56 7.78
N GLY A 654 -34.35 -41.26 8.63
CA GLY A 654 -33.39 -42.25 9.13
C GLY A 654 -32.28 -42.66 8.16
N LYS A 655 -32.01 -41.89 7.12
CA LYS A 655 -30.82 -42.06 6.30
C LYS A 655 -29.61 -41.46 6.97
N VAL A 656 -28.44 -42.08 6.74
CA VAL A 656 -27.16 -41.65 7.27
C VAL A 656 -26.12 -41.57 6.19
N LYS A 657 -25.19 -40.63 6.35
CA LYS A 657 -24.12 -40.40 5.40
C LYS A 657 -22.87 -39.93 6.16
N LYS A 658 -21.72 -40.38 5.74
CA LYS A 658 -20.40 -39.95 6.23
C LYS A 658 -19.62 -39.32 5.07
N THR A 659 -19.06 -38.13 5.27
CA THR A 659 -18.35 -37.34 4.22
C THR A 659 -17.11 -36.69 4.80
N ASP A 660 -16.02 -36.70 4.03
CA ASP A 660 -14.74 -36.10 4.46
C ASP A 660 -14.89 -34.60 4.69
N LEU A 661 -14.35 -34.12 5.80
CA LEU A 661 -14.42 -32.69 6.18
C LEU A 661 -13.73 -31.80 5.15
N THR A 662 -12.62 -32.24 4.55
CA THR A 662 -11.86 -31.51 3.53
C THR A 662 -12.66 -31.14 2.29
N LEU A 663 -13.72 -31.90 1.97
CA LEU A 663 -14.62 -31.58 0.86
C LEU A 663 -15.47 -30.29 1.10
N PHE A 664 -15.42 -29.74 2.29
CA PHE A 664 -16.14 -28.54 2.70
C PHE A 664 -15.20 -27.32 2.95
N ALA A 665 -13.91 -27.44 2.63
CA ALA A 665 -12.94 -26.36 2.79
C ALA A 665 -13.24 -25.15 1.87
N ASN A 666 -13.76 -25.40 0.66
CA ASN A 666 -14.06 -24.36 -0.33
C ASN A 666 -15.56 -24.29 -0.61
N ILE A 667 -16.24 -23.37 0.06
CA ILE A 667 -17.69 -23.15 -0.09
C ILE A 667 -17.91 -21.75 -0.66
N ASN A 668 -18.66 -21.64 -1.76
CA ASN A 668 -19.04 -20.37 -2.36
C ASN A 668 -20.05 -19.62 -1.46
N LYS A 669 -20.09 -18.29 -1.58
CA LYS A 669 -21.07 -17.43 -0.84
C LYS A 669 -22.54 -17.78 -1.09
N THR A 670 -22.85 -18.51 -2.18
CA THR A 670 -24.22 -19.00 -2.49
C THR A 670 -24.54 -20.34 -1.85
N GLY A 671 -23.60 -20.90 -1.08
CA GLY A 671 -23.69 -22.24 -0.51
C GLY A 671 -23.51 -23.34 -1.55
N ILE A 672 -23.27 -24.55 -1.05
CA ILE A 672 -23.15 -25.75 -1.87
C ILE A 672 -24.04 -26.86 -1.34
N ARG A 673 -24.39 -27.84 -2.17
CA ARG A 673 -25.15 -29.02 -1.72
C ARG A 673 -24.25 -29.93 -0.88
N ALA A 674 -24.68 -30.20 0.36
CA ALA A 674 -24.01 -31.09 1.29
C ALA A 674 -24.60 -32.51 1.27
N LEU A 675 -25.90 -32.63 0.97
CA LEU A 675 -26.66 -33.89 0.94
C LEU A 675 -27.77 -33.78 -0.11
N THR A 676 -28.07 -34.86 -0.83
CA THR A 676 -29.27 -34.95 -1.65
C THR A 676 -30.40 -35.59 -0.82
N LEU A 677 -31.45 -34.85 -0.60
CA LEU A 677 -32.64 -35.33 0.09
C LEU A 677 -33.66 -35.86 -0.94
N ASN A 678 -34.40 -36.87 -0.57
CA ASN A 678 -35.46 -37.48 -1.42
C ASN A 678 -36.84 -37.12 -0.86
N GLY A 679 -37.75 -36.66 -1.74
CA GLY A 679 -39.11 -36.30 -1.33
C GLY A 679 -39.17 -35.16 -0.30
N GLU A 680 -39.89 -35.35 0.77
CA GLU A 680 -40.06 -34.40 1.88
C GLU A 680 -39.09 -34.65 3.05
N ASP A 681 -38.02 -35.46 2.85
CA ASP A 681 -37.02 -35.73 3.86
C ASP A 681 -36.23 -34.44 4.22
N GLU A 682 -35.86 -34.31 5.47
CA GLU A 682 -35.14 -33.14 6.00
C GLU A 682 -33.88 -33.58 6.74
N LEU A 683 -32.84 -32.72 6.70
CA LEU A 683 -31.65 -32.90 7.48
C LEU A 683 -31.92 -32.57 8.96
N THR A 684 -31.80 -33.59 9.83
CA THR A 684 -32.09 -33.44 11.26
C THR A 684 -30.87 -33.20 12.10
N TYR A 685 -29.76 -33.93 11.84
CA TYR A 685 -28.56 -33.84 12.67
C TYR A 685 -27.32 -33.96 11.83
N ILE A 686 -26.29 -33.22 12.25
CA ILE A 686 -24.95 -33.32 11.73
C ILE A 686 -23.98 -33.29 12.92
N GLY A 687 -23.00 -34.17 12.90
CA GLY A 687 -21.91 -34.20 13.88
C GLY A 687 -20.57 -34.36 13.21
N LEU A 688 -19.53 -33.89 13.90
CA LEU A 688 -18.15 -34.02 13.49
C LEU A 688 -17.53 -35.22 14.26
N THR A 689 -16.87 -36.12 13.56
CA THR A 689 -16.20 -37.29 14.19
C THR A 689 -14.87 -36.84 14.82
N SER A 690 -14.38 -37.63 15.79
CA SER A 690 -13.10 -37.38 16.48
C SER A 690 -11.86 -37.65 15.61
N GLY A 691 -12.04 -38.29 14.44
CA GLY A 691 -10.93 -38.68 13.53
C GLY A 691 -10.25 -39.98 13.85
N ASN A 692 -10.62 -40.67 14.93
CA ASN A 692 -10.08 -42.01 15.31
C ASN A 692 -10.77 -43.19 14.61
N HIS A 693 -11.83 -42.92 13.84
CA HIS A 693 -12.71 -43.87 13.14
C HIS A 693 -13.45 -44.88 14.05
N LYS A 694 -13.44 -44.67 15.37
CA LYS A 694 -14.09 -45.57 16.35
C LYS A 694 -15.39 -45.00 16.91
N ASN A 695 -15.86 -43.86 16.40
CA ASN A 695 -17.07 -43.26 16.90
C ASN A 695 -18.30 -44.15 16.75
N GLU A 696 -19.19 -44.06 17.68
CA GLU A 696 -20.50 -44.70 17.62
C GLU A 696 -21.62 -43.69 17.40
N ILE A 697 -22.59 -44.06 16.59
CA ILE A 697 -23.69 -43.23 16.19
C ILE A 697 -24.91 -43.68 16.96
N PHE A 698 -25.51 -42.74 17.70
CA PHE A 698 -26.74 -42.98 18.43
C PHE A 698 -27.87 -42.19 17.73
N ILE A 699 -28.94 -42.87 17.37
CA ILE A 699 -30.13 -42.28 16.74
C ILE A 699 -31.36 -42.64 17.57
N ALA A 700 -32.17 -41.62 17.87
CA ALA A 700 -33.42 -41.78 18.56
C ALA A 700 -34.62 -41.32 17.73
N THR A 701 -35.73 -42.04 17.83
CA THR A 701 -36.97 -41.77 17.09
C THR A 701 -38.06 -41.18 17.96
N ARG A 702 -39.02 -40.50 17.35
CA ARG A 702 -40.17 -39.88 18.00
C ARG A 702 -41.07 -40.88 18.75
N ASN A 703 -41.13 -42.08 18.21
CA ASN A 703 -41.97 -43.13 18.77
C ASN A 703 -41.24 -44.06 19.77
N GLY A 704 -40.16 -43.60 20.38
CA GLY A 704 -39.54 -44.26 21.52
C GLY A 704 -38.54 -45.35 21.20
N VAL A 705 -37.99 -45.41 20.02
CA VAL A 705 -36.96 -46.39 19.61
C VAL A 705 -35.59 -45.68 19.50
N ALA A 706 -34.50 -46.42 19.76
CA ALA A 706 -33.15 -45.96 19.51
C ALA A 706 -32.29 -47.07 18.92
N ILE A 707 -31.31 -46.70 18.15
CA ILE A 707 -30.29 -47.58 17.61
C ILE A 707 -28.90 -46.98 17.89
N ARG A 708 -27.91 -47.82 18.20
CA ARG A 708 -26.50 -47.48 18.37
C ARG A 708 -25.67 -48.39 17.50
N PHE A 709 -24.84 -47.84 16.63
CA PHE A 709 -24.00 -48.59 15.70
C PHE A 709 -22.64 -47.90 15.46
N SER A 710 -21.66 -48.62 14.96
CA SER A 710 -20.34 -48.09 14.65
C SER A 710 -20.37 -47.17 13.43
N GLU A 711 -19.62 -46.07 13.45
CA GLU A 711 -19.43 -45.23 12.27
C GLU A 711 -18.78 -46.00 11.10
N GLU A 712 -18.04 -47.08 11.36
CA GLU A 712 -17.43 -47.94 10.33
C GLU A 712 -18.48 -48.62 9.45
N ASP A 713 -19.69 -48.85 9.97
CA ASP A 713 -20.77 -49.43 9.19
C ASP A 713 -21.24 -48.50 8.02
N VAL A 714 -20.77 -47.23 8.04
CA VAL A 714 -21.10 -46.27 7.01
C VAL A 714 -19.84 -45.88 6.24
N ARG A 715 -19.75 -46.29 4.98
CA ARG A 715 -18.65 -45.87 4.10
C ARG A 715 -18.61 -44.36 3.89
N SER A 716 -17.43 -43.79 3.68
CA SER A 716 -17.28 -42.38 3.27
C SER A 716 -17.88 -42.18 1.88
N MET A 717 -18.63 -41.08 1.69
CA MET A 717 -19.36 -40.81 0.45
C MET A 717 -19.13 -39.32 0.04
N GLY A 718 -19.23 -39.07 -1.25
CA GLY A 718 -19.11 -37.70 -1.78
C GLY A 718 -20.24 -36.77 -1.30
N ARG A 719 -20.06 -35.44 -1.40
CA ARG A 719 -20.99 -34.41 -0.93
C ARG A 719 -22.45 -34.58 -1.39
N THR A 720 -22.66 -34.91 -2.65
CA THR A 720 -24.01 -34.99 -3.26
C THR A 720 -24.72 -36.31 -3.04
N ALA A 721 -24.09 -37.31 -2.38
CA ALA A 721 -24.75 -38.61 -2.14
C ALA A 721 -25.96 -38.47 -1.21
N ALA A 722 -27.02 -39.27 -1.43
CA ALA A 722 -28.24 -39.30 -0.63
C ALA A 722 -28.10 -40.07 0.69
N GLY A 723 -26.99 -40.78 0.88
CA GLY A 723 -26.79 -41.62 2.08
C GLY A 723 -27.36 -43.02 1.96
N VAL A 724 -27.30 -43.76 3.09
CA VAL A 724 -27.78 -45.15 3.23
C VAL A 724 -28.70 -45.23 4.43
N LYS A 725 -29.50 -46.32 4.55
CA LYS A 725 -30.38 -46.55 5.66
C LYS A 725 -29.60 -46.66 6.98
N GLY A 726 -29.87 -45.81 7.96
CA GLY A 726 -29.26 -45.80 9.30
C GLY A 726 -30.11 -46.58 10.30
N ILE A 727 -31.44 -46.41 10.27
CA ILE A 727 -32.42 -47.08 11.05
C ILE A 727 -33.61 -47.48 10.16
N ASP A 728 -34.26 -48.61 10.47
CA ASP A 728 -35.50 -49.05 9.82
C ASP A 728 -36.67 -48.50 10.62
N LEU A 729 -37.19 -47.37 10.22
CA LEU A 729 -38.28 -46.68 10.91
C LEU A 729 -39.60 -47.44 10.81
N ARG A 730 -40.37 -47.43 11.87
CA ARG A 730 -41.76 -47.95 11.87
C ARG A 730 -42.64 -46.95 11.08
N LYS A 731 -43.83 -47.41 10.72
CA LYS A 731 -44.80 -46.55 10.04
C LYS A 731 -45.08 -45.27 10.90
N ASP A 732 -45.08 -44.14 10.28
CA ASP A 732 -45.30 -42.80 10.89
C ASP A 732 -44.35 -42.44 12.01
N ASP A 733 -43.10 -43.02 12.02
CA ASP A 733 -42.01 -42.63 12.92
C ASP A 733 -40.95 -41.80 12.20
N ILE A 734 -40.31 -40.91 12.94
CA ILE A 734 -39.25 -40.04 12.43
C ILE A 734 -38.06 -40.01 13.40
N VAL A 735 -36.90 -39.71 12.91
CA VAL A 735 -35.74 -39.40 13.75
C VAL A 735 -35.92 -37.99 14.33
N VAL A 736 -35.75 -37.88 15.67
CA VAL A 736 -35.88 -36.59 16.39
C VAL A 736 -34.52 -36.12 16.97
N ALA A 737 -33.62 -37.04 17.29
CA ALA A 737 -32.33 -36.66 17.84
C ALA A 737 -31.24 -37.72 17.47
N ALA A 738 -30.02 -37.27 17.45
CA ALA A 738 -28.87 -38.14 17.29
C ALA A 738 -27.64 -37.58 18.05
N ALA A 739 -26.66 -38.44 18.29
CA ALA A 739 -25.42 -38.05 18.91
C ALA A 739 -24.27 -38.93 18.35
N ILE A 740 -23.10 -38.33 18.30
CA ILE A 740 -21.83 -39.05 18.03
C ILE A 740 -21.15 -39.26 19.37
N ILE A 741 -20.76 -40.48 19.63
CA ILE A 741 -20.12 -40.90 20.87
C ILE A 741 -18.71 -41.34 20.51
N ASP A 742 -17.71 -40.79 21.19
CA ASP A 742 -16.33 -41.26 21.07
C ASP A 742 -16.01 -42.26 22.19
N PRO A 743 -15.87 -43.52 21.92
CA PRO A 743 -15.53 -44.53 22.95
C PRO A 743 -14.07 -44.40 23.44
N ALA A 744 -13.24 -43.59 22.79
CA ALA A 744 -11.84 -43.37 23.19
C ALA A 744 -11.67 -42.48 24.44
N ILE A 745 -12.78 -41.88 24.96
CA ILE A 745 -12.79 -41.10 26.20
C ILE A 745 -12.37 -41.90 27.46
N GLY A 746 -12.19 -43.21 27.34
CA GLY A 746 -11.85 -44.08 28.45
C GLY A 746 -13.05 -44.76 29.10
N GLU A 747 -12.86 -45.96 29.62
CA GLU A 747 -13.94 -46.80 30.15
C GLU A 747 -14.61 -46.18 31.38
N GLU A 748 -13.87 -45.48 32.20
CA GLU A 748 -14.38 -44.84 33.41
C GLU A 748 -15.32 -43.63 33.06
N GLU A 749 -14.91 -42.79 32.13
CA GLU A 749 -15.69 -41.67 31.64
C GLU A 749 -16.90 -42.15 30.85
N PHE A 750 -16.73 -43.15 29.99
CA PHE A 750 -17.83 -43.76 29.23
C PHE A 750 -18.95 -44.30 30.15
N ASN A 751 -18.59 -44.89 31.27
CA ASN A 751 -19.54 -45.42 32.25
C ASN A 751 -20.29 -44.33 33.02
N LYS A 752 -19.81 -43.09 33.03
CA LYS A 752 -20.49 -41.93 33.59
C LYS A 752 -21.56 -41.39 32.65
N LEU A 753 -21.51 -41.68 31.35
CA LEU A 753 -22.46 -41.17 30.35
C LEU A 753 -23.83 -41.83 30.48
N SER A 754 -24.86 -41.05 30.31
CA SER A 754 -26.25 -41.45 30.24
C SER A 754 -27.00 -40.78 29.10
N VAL A 755 -28.01 -41.45 28.61
CA VAL A 755 -28.94 -40.97 27.60
C VAL A 755 -30.08 -40.28 28.31
N LEU A 756 -30.12 -38.96 28.27
CA LEU A 756 -31.29 -38.17 28.72
C LEU A 756 -32.32 -38.17 27.62
N THR A 757 -33.50 -38.67 27.86
CA THR A 757 -34.64 -38.66 26.95
C THR A 757 -35.69 -37.71 27.49
N VAL A 758 -36.21 -36.81 26.68
CA VAL A 758 -37.22 -35.81 27.04
C VAL A 758 -38.42 -35.94 26.11
N THR A 759 -39.66 -35.80 26.64
CA THR A 759 -40.87 -35.90 25.88
C THR A 759 -41.66 -34.58 25.85
N GLU A 760 -42.60 -34.45 24.93
CA GLU A 760 -43.40 -33.26 24.70
C GLU A 760 -44.24 -32.83 25.92
N GLU A 761 -44.64 -33.78 26.79
CA GLU A 761 -45.44 -33.53 28.01
C GLU A 761 -44.55 -33.29 29.26
N GLY A 762 -43.24 -33.04 29.05
CA GLY A 762 -42.28 -32.72 30.13
C GLY A 762 -41.85 -33.89 30.99
N TYR A 763 -42.08 -35.13 30.54
CA TYR A 763 -41.53 -36.31 31.15
C TYR A 763 -40.15 -36.65 30.57
N GLY A 764 -39.32 -37.34 31.31
CA GLY A 764 -38.04 -37.79 30.82
C GLY A 764 -37.31 -38.65 31.81
N LYS A 765 -36.17 -39.16 31.42
CA LYS A 765 -35.33 -40.03 32.22
C LYS A 765 -33.90 -40.05 31.75
N ARG A 766 -33.02 -40.52 32.60
CA ARG A 766 -31.65 -40.92 32.19
C ARG A 766 -31.58 -42.44 32.14
N THR A 767 -30.87 -42.94 31.15
CA THR A 767 -30.55 -44.38 31.05
C THR A 767 -29.05 -44.48 30.76
N LYS A 768 -28.33 -45.38 31.47
CA LYS A 768 -26.91 -45.61 31.25
C LYS A 768 -26.67 -45.93 29.77
N LEU A 769 -25.67 -45.30 29.16
CA LEU A 769 -25.33 -45.51 27.75
C LEU A 769 -24.98 -46.95 27.43
N GLY A 770 -24.39 -47.72 28.41
CA GLY A 770 -24.06 -49.14 28.27
C GLY A 770 -25.28 -50.08 28.12
N GLU A 771 -26.52 -49.61 28.51
CA GLU A 771 -27.71 -50.40 28.26
C GLU A 771 -28.17 -50.43 26.79
N TYR A 772 -27.64 -49.57 25.93
CA TYR A 772 -27.88 -49.56 24.52
C TYR A 772 -26.79 -50.33 23.81
N ARG A 773 -27.04 -51.62 23.50
CA ARG A 773 -26.08 -52.45 22.78
C ARG A 773 -25.75 -51.88 21.39
N VAL A 774 -24.51 -52.05 20.97
CA VAL A 774 -24.12 -51.74 19.58
C VAL A 774 -24.77 -52.75 18.65
N GLN A 775 -25.35 -52.30 17.56
CA GLN A 775 -26.08 -53.09 16.55
C GLN A 775 -25.49 -52.73 15.17
N SER A 776 -25.82 -53.58 14.17
CA SER A 776 -25.57 -53.23 12.78
C SER A 776 -26.52 -52.09 12.32
N ARG A 777 -26.00 -51.23 11.47
CA ARG A 777 -26.76 -50.14 10.81
C ARG A 777 -27.99 -50.66 10.07
N GLY A 778 -29.07 -49.88 10.02
CA GLY A 778 -30.31 -50.21 9.31
C GLY A 778 -31.21 -51.19 10.02
N GLY A 779 -30.95 -51.54 11.29
CA GLY A 779 -31.84 -52.33 12.15
C GLY A 779 -33.04 -51.57 12.63
N LYS A 780 -34.04 -52.31 13.23
CA LYS A 780 -35.24 -51.74 13.80
C LYS A 780 -35.08 -51.01 15.14
N GLY A 781 -33.81 -51.02 15.66
CA GLY A 781 -33.50 -50.46 16.95
C GLY A 781 -34.10 -51.21 18.16
N ILE A 782 -33.96 -50.64 19.35
CA ILE A 782 -34.45 -51.14 20.63
C ILE A 782 -35.29 -50.08 21.31
N ILE A 783 -36.13 -50.46 22.24
CA ILE A 783 -36.98 -49.53 23.02
C ILE A 783 -36.07 -48.60 23.84
N ASN A 784 -36.20 -47.28 23.62
CA ASN A 784 -35.59 -46.22 24.43
C ASN A 784 -36.49 -45.75 25.54
N LEU A 785 -37.81 -45.52 25.23
CA LEU A 785 -38.81 -45.06 26.17
C LEU A 785 -40.13 -45.83 25.96
N LYS A 786 -40.78 -46.34 27.03
CA LYS A 786 -42.12 -46.87 26.93
C LYS A 786 -43.11 -45.71 26.96
N MET A 787 -43.64 -45.37 25.81
CA MET A 787 -44.61 -44.27 25.67
C MET A 787 -45.99 -44.64 26.16
N ASN A 788 -46.71 -43.68 26.64
CA ASN A 788 -48.14 -43.75 26.98
C ASN A 788 -48.79 -42.37 26.78
N GLU A 789 -50.08 -42.25 26.89
CA GLU A 789 -50.83 -40.99 26.68
C GLU A 789 -50.37 -39.88 27.63
N LYS A 790 -49.82 -40.17 28.80
CA LYS A 790 -49.36 -39.17 29.78
C LYS A 790 -47.98 -38.62 29.44
N THR A 791 -47.13 -39.38 28.78
CA THR A 791 -45.75 -38.97 28.49
C THR A 791 -45.66 -38.23 27.14
N GLY A 792 -46.58 -38.48 26.22
CA GLY A 792 -46.46 -37.95 24.87
C GLY A 792 -45.31 -38.56 24.10
N LYS A 793 -44.90 -37.94 22.99
CA LYS A 793 -43.84 -38.37 22.10
C LYS A 793 -42.48 -37.79 22.51
N ILE A 794 -41.39 -38.46 22.09
CA ILE A 794 -40.02 -37.97 22.33
C ILE A 794 -39.78 -36.71 21.48
N VAL A 795 -39.24 -35.67 22.12
CA VAL A 795 -38.84 -34.43 21.48
C VAL A 795 -37.34 -34.39 21.25
N ASP A 796 -36.58 -34.78 22.30
CA ASP A 796 -35.11 -34.65 22.21
C ASP A 796 -34.41 -35.74 23.06
N VAL A 797 -33.16 -36.07 22.64
CA VAL A 797 -32.30 -37.00 23.37
C VAL A 797 -30.89 -36.42 23.37
N LYS A 798 -30.27 -36.35 24.57
CA LYS A 798 -28.90 -35.86 24.75
C LYS A 798 -28.03 -36.88 25.47
N ILE A 799 -26.75 -36.95 25.10
CA ILE A 799 -25.77 -37.69 25.90
C ILE A 799 -25.21 -36.73 26.94
N VAL A 800 -25.34 -37.12 28.20
CA VAL A 800 -25.06 -36.30 29.39
C VAL A 800 -24.32 -37.07 30.45
N ASP A 801 -23.57 -36.38 31.28
CA ASP A 801 -23.00 -36.91 32.54
C ASP A 801 -23.72 -36.37 33.76
N ASN A 802 -23.19 -36.60 34.97
CA ASN A 802 -23.80 -36.12 36.20
C ASN A 802 -23.64 -34.61 36.44
N GLU A 803 -22.60 -33.98 35.85
CA GLU A 803 -22.28 -32.58 36.06
C GLU A 803 -23.02 -31.70 35.05
N THR A 804 -23.56 -32.29 33.99
CA THR A 804 -24.28 -31.59 32.94
C THR A 804 -25.51 -30.85 33.47
N GLU A 805 -25.70 -29.61 33.04
CA GLU A 805 -26.93 -28.87 33.20
C GLU A 805 -27.68 -28.79 31.87
N VAL A 806 -28.99 -28.88 31.91
CA VAL A 806 -29.85 -28.79 30.74
C VAL A 806 -30.93 -27.73 30.92
N MET A 807 -31.27 -27.08 29.83
CA MET A 807 -32.36 -26.14 29.74
C MET A 807 -33.48 -26.77 28.91
N LEU A 808 -34.68 -26.90 29.46
CA LEU A 808 -35.85 -27.33 28.73
C LEU A 808 -36.65 -26.10 28.32
N ILE A 809 -37.13 -26.10 27.11
CA ILE A 809 -37.78 -24.98 26.47
C ILE A 809 -39.15 -25.43 25.96
N THR A 810 -40.23 -24.71 26.31
CA THR A 810 -41.56 -25.00 25.79
C THR A 810 -41.89 -24.25 24.52
N SER A 811 -42.96 -24.66 23.83
CA SER A 811 -43.47 -23.99 22.60
C SER A 811 -43.82 -22.52 22.80
N GLU A 812 -44.12 -22.08 24.02
CA GLU A 812 -44.45 -20.69 24.38
C GLU A 812 -43.29 -19.95 25.07
N GLY A 813 -42.04 -20.50 25.01
CA GLY A 813 -40.86 -19.83 25.52
C GLY A 813 -40.65 -19.98 27.04
N THR A 814 -41.40 -20.82 27.76
CA THR A 814 -41.10 -21.11 29.17
C THR A 814 -39.81 -21.92 29.29
N LEU A 815 -38.88 -21.43 30.12
CA LEU A 815 -37.55 -22.02 30.31
C LEU A 815 -37.42 -22.62 31.71
N ILE A 816 -36.91 -23.85 31.80
CA ILE A 816 -36.49 -24.45 33.06
C ILE A 816 -35.05 -24.96 32.93
N ARG A 817 -34.16 -24.47 33.80
CA ARG A 817 -32.80 -24.97 33.95
C ARG A 817 -32.78 -26.04 35.03
N THR A 818 -32.25 -27.23 34.72
CA THR A 818 -32.24 -28.36 35.61
C THR A 818 -30.84 -29.04 35.57
N ARG A 819 -30.32 -29.42 36.71
CA ARG A 819 -29.13 -30.29 36.81
C ARG A 819 -29.54 -31.70 36.46
N VAL A 820 -28.75 -32.31 35.57
CA VAL A 820 -29.02 -33.70 35.11
C VAL A 820 -29.00 -34.72 36.25
N ASN A 821 -28.15 -34.51 37.26
CA ASN A 821 -28.08 -35.41 38.44
C ASN A 821 -29.41 -35.49 39.24
N SER A 822 -30.26 -34.50 39.13
CA SER A 822 -31.59 -34.51 39.77
C SER A 822 -32.60 -35.42 39.05
N ILE A 823 -32.29 -35.88 37.82
CA ILE A 823 -33.14 -36.73 37.00
C ILE A 823 -32.79 -38.21 37.27
N SER A 824 -33.75 -39.03 37.59
CA SER A 824 -33.52 -40.43 37.91
C SER A 824 -32.91 -41.23 36.76
N VAL A 825 -31.91 -42.09 37.12
CA VAL A 825 -31.33 -43.06 36.18
C VAL A 825 -32.18 -44.34 36.25
N ILE A 826 -32.88 -44.69 35.17
CA ILE A 826 -33.78 -45.82 35.12
C ILE A 826 -33.67 -46.56 33.77
N GLY A 827 -34.07 -47.83 33.74
CA GLY A 827 -33.88 -48.69 32.58
C GLY A 827 -34.68 -48.23 31.32
N ARG A 828 -34.29 -48.75 30.17
CA ARG A 828 -34.81 -48.36 28.85
C ARG A 828 -36.33 -48.51 28.70
N SER A 829 -36.89 -49.60 29.21
CA SER A 829 -38.31 -49.97 29.02
C SER A 829 -39.29 -49.27 29.98
N THR A 830 -38.92 -48.12 30.55
CA THR A 830 -39.71 -47.36 31.49
C THR A 830 -40.26 -46.08 30.83
N SER A 831 -41.32 -45.48 31.43
CA SER A 831 -41.99 -44.28 30.91
C SER A 831 -41.36 -42.95 31.40
N GLY A 832 -40.30 -42.99 32.24
CA GLY A 832 -39.69 -41.78 32.78
C GLY A 832 -40.43 -41.19 33.98
N VAL A 833 -39.89 -40.04 34.45
CA VAL A 833 -40.42 -39.20 35.55
C VAL A 833 -40.75 -37.81 35.00
N ARG A 834 -41.53 -37.05 35.73
CA ARG A 834 -41.81 -35.66 35.32
C ARG A 834 -40.59 -34.78 35.64
N ILE A 835 -39.98 -34.20 34.61
CA ILE A 835 -38.88 -33.24 34.72
C ILE A 835 -39.40 -31.82 34.77
N MET A 836 -40.44 -31.52 33.98
CA MET A 836 -41.03 -30.19 33.87
C MET A 836 -42.57 -30.31 33.93
N LYS A 837 -43.22 -29.39 34.60
CA LYS A 837 -44.68 -29.25 34.56
C LYS A 837 -45.01 -28.26 33.44
N VAL A 838 -45.53 -28.76 32.33
CA VAL A 838 -46.02 -27.93 31.22
C VAL A 838 -47.41 -27.41 31.55
N ARG A 839 -47.76 -26.18 31.12
CA ARG A 839 -49.08 -25.59 31.29
C ARG A 839 -50.04 -26.14 30.23
N ASN A 840 -51.34 -25.93 30.43
CA ASN A 840 -52.33 -26.40 29.45
C ASN A 840 -52.03 -25.82 28.05
N ASN A 841 -51.93 -26.70 27.04
CA ASN A 841 -51.57 -26.44 25.65
C ASN A 841 -50.11 -26.17 25.34
N GLU A 842 -49.20 -26.05 26.31
CA GLU A 842 -47.77 -25.99 26.05
C GLU A 842 -47.20 -27.40 25.87
N LYS A 843 -46.14 -27.50 25.06
CA LYS A 843 -45.34 -28.71 24.92
C LYS A 843 -43.88 -28.36 25.01
N VAL A 844 -43.03 -29.28 25.49
CA VAL A 844 -41.60 -29.12 25.40
C VAL A 844 -41.20 -29.14 23.93
N ALA A 845 -40.52 -28.13 23.48
CA ALA A 845 -40.08 -27.94 22.09
C ALA A 845 -38.63 -28.40 21.87
N SER A 846 -37.71 -28.10 22.80
CA SER A 846 -36.31 -28.46 22.66
C SER A 846 -35.59 -28.58 24.02
N THR A 847 -34.40 -29.16 23.98
CA THR A 847 -33.50 -29.28 25.14
C THR A 847 -32.09 -28.83 24.74
N VAL A 848 -31.51 -27.92 25.50
CA VAL A 848 -30.17 -27.42 25.27
C VAL A 848 -29.25 -27.88 26.41
N LYS A 849 -28.07 -28.47 26.06
CA LYS A 849 -26.99 -28.78 27.02
C LYS A 849 -26.28 -27.47 27.34
N ILE A 850 -26.15 -27.13 28.62
CA ILE A 850 -25.36 -25.98 29.07
C ILE A 850 -23.96 -26.50 29.38
N THR A 851 -22.97 -25.97 28.71
CA THR A 851 -21.56 -26.26 28.97
C THR A 851 -21.16 -25.71 30.33
N SER A 852 -20.57 -26.52 31.21
CA SER A 852 -20.17 -26.10 32.55
C SER A 852 -18.97 -25.14 32.50
N GLU A 853 -18.81 -24.26 33.52
CA GLU A 853 -17.68 -23.34 33.63
C GLU A 853 -16.30 -24.08 33.63
N SER A 854 -16.27 -25.35 34.06
CA SER A 854 -15.06 -26.20 34.03
C SER A 854 -14.66 -26.66 32.62
N GLU A 855 -15.60 -26.89 31.70
CA GLU A 855 -15.31 -27.14 30.28
C GLU A 855 -14.83 -25.85 29.57
N LEU A 856 -15.14 -24.68 30.13
CA LEU A 856 -14.68 -23.38 29.65
C LEU A 856 -13.17 -23.18 29.96
N GLU A 857 -12.72 -23.68 31.12
CA GLU A 857 -11.31 -23.59 31.54
C GLU A 857 -10.40 -24.65 30.87
N GLU A 858 -10.91 -25.82 30.53
CA GLU A 858 -10.14 -26.88 29.84
C GLU A 858 -9.93 -26.61 28.34
N ASN A 859 -10.86 -25.91 27.69
CA ASN A 859 -10.73 -25.50 26.28
C ASN A 859 -9.90 -24.20 26.11
N SER A 860 -9.50 -23.55 27.19
CA SER A 860 -8.64 -22.35 27.20
C SER A 860 -7.17 -22.64 27.51
N LYS A 861 -6.81 -23.89 27.79
CA LYS A 861 -5.42 -24.38 27.91
C LYS A 861 -5.00 -25.15 26.67
#